data_a7e151bb826e1d6ef8b2337fb046749c
#
_entry.id   a7e151bb826e1d6ef8b2337fb046749c
#
_cell.length_a   1.000
_cell.length_b   1.000
_cell.length_c   1.000
_cell.angle_alpha   90.00
_cell.angle_beta   90.00
_cell.angle_gamma   90.00
#
_symmetry.space_group_name_H-M   'P 1'
#
loop_
_entity.id
_entity.type
_entity.pdbx_description
1 polymer ?
#
loop_
_entity_poly.entity_id
_entity_poly.type
_entity_poly.pdbx_seq_one_letter_code
_entity_poly.pdbx_strand_id
1 'polypeptide(L)'
;MSRQNVHTLASLFGEVGRVEIPIVQRDYAQGRPEERYVREAFLAALGDALRRPDGDPAGHLNLDFVYGSYDEKSATFAVLDGQQRLTTLFLLHWYCSLRDDRVADFRARFSNGGQARFTYATRESAAMFFDALVRHACALPAAGRSLATTIRDSQWFFLNWEFDPTVQACLGMLDAIHGGFHGDAGLYARLTDERRITFEFLNLPDFGLSDDLYIKMNARGKPLTPFENFKAWLVGRHAADAAAAAEFDRRMDQEWLEVFWQMARVESGGPAADELFMRFFYLMALYGACQERGTGDSDWLTRLNRRQTVSHAEFARHDSFGEATLARVSTMLDYLAGTPDPGDMALCRQALLRNDLMDVARFGSVVEAVCAAALAGAPAATGEARRRWNRVTANLIGNARIDDVSTLQMAVRGTAALAAHFATLYEDLAEQDLRPVGFDGAQLQEEKTKVQLILQDGGWEPALEAAEAHEYFQGRVGFLLEMSRDEAQQADMAAFKVYAARAGTLFARQLRESEGLLLERALLSQYDYLPGWSFSRYSFCLPGARSFRDRGDHWLRVVGDARFKDFLDALGSGDAESALEDMIATSACTDWRRLIIAEPRLIAYCGQRFIKRRDGRIYLISKVKSSSRHVELCTYALYLALDKAQQAWPFPAGAVDLDYTAVTDGEPSLSLTLEDDLQLRVVHDRGALRCFDGEREVAPPAALADWIVRFGPAAA
;
A
#
# COMPACT_ATOMS: atom_id res chain seq x y z
N MET A 1 38.67 -37.51 -9.30
CA MET A 1 38.12 -37.59 -7.93
C MET A 1 37.54 -39.00 -7.73
N SER A 2 37.98 -39.70 -6.69
CA SER A 2 37.62 -41.09 -6.42
C SER A 2 36.12 -41.16 -6.03
N ARG A 3 35.38 -42.18 -6.53
CA ARG A 3 33.96 -42.45 -6.17
C ARG A 3 33.71 -42.68 -4.66
N GLN A 4 34.72 -42.56 -3.80
CA GLN A 4 34.68 -42.89 -2.37
C GLN A 4 33.98 -41.82 -1.51
N ASN A 5 33.78 -40.58 -1.98
CA ASN A 5 33.22 -39.49 -1.16
C ASN A 5 31.77 -39.13 -1.49
N VAL A 6 31.07 -39.90 -2.32
CA VAL A 6 29.68 -39.65 -2.69
C VAL A 6 28.73 -40.49 -1.83
N HIS A 7 27.88 -39.82 -1.05
CA HIS A 7 27.01 -40.46 -0.07
C HIS A 7 25.54 -40.15 -0.33
N THR A 8 24.66 -41.06 0.09
CA THR A 8 23.27 -40.71 0.47
C THR A 8 23.24 -40.38 1.95
N LEU A 9 22.17 -39.78 2.46
CA LEU A 9 22.05 -39.55 3.89
C LEU A 9 22.12 -40.87 4.70
N ALA A 10 21.50 -41.94 4.19
CA ALA A 10 21.54 -43.26 4.82
C ALA A 10 22.95 -43.88 4.82
N SER A 11 23.72 -43.73 3.72
CA SER A 11 25.07 -44.28 3.64
C SER A 11 26.08 -43.48 4.46
N LEU A 12 25.86 -42.16 4.66
CA LEU A 12 26.71 -41.34 5.52
C LEU A 12 26.75 -41.87 6.95
N PHE A 13 25.65 -42.36 7.49
CA PHE A 13 25.61 -42.99 8.82
C PHE A 13 26.36 -44.32 8.94
N GLY A 14 26.80 -44.88 7.82
CA GLY A 14 27.75 -46.00 7.83
C GLY A 14 29.18 -45.58 8.17
N GLU A 15 29.55 -44.35 7.88
CA GLU A 15 30.88 -43.77 8.15
C GLU A 15 30.94 -42.96 9.43
N VAL A 16 29.87 -42.16 9.72
CA VAL A 16 29.80 -41.35 10.93
C VAL A 16 28.72 -41.90 11.89
N GLY A 17 28.99 -41.88 13.17
CA GLY A 17 28.04 -42.36 14.18
C GLY A 17 26.81 -41.45 14.28
N ARG A 18 27.03 -40.13 14.22
CA ARG A 18 25.99 -39.07 14.37
C ARG A 18 26.35 -37.88 13.51
N VAL A 19 25.33 -37.22 13.01
CA VAL A 19 25.42 -35.90 12.32
C VAL A 19 24.79 -34.86 13.22
N GLU A 20 25.53 -33.83 13.55
CA GLU A 20 25.07 -32.74 14.44
C GLU A 20 25.21 -31.38 13.79
N ILE A 21 24.15 -30.58 13.89
CA ILE A 21 24.18 -29.17 13.52
C ILE A 21 24.63 -28.36 14.74
N PRO A 22 25.86 -27.80 14.74
CA PRO A 22 26.43 -27.14 15.92
C PRO A 22 25.77 -25.80 16.25
N ILE A 23 26.00 -25.32 17.49
CA ILE A 23 25.41 -24.10 18.03
C ILE A 23 25.73 -22.85 17.18
N VAL A 24 26.87 -22.82 16.53
CA VAL A 24 27.30 -21.69 15.68
C VAL A 24 26.51 -21.59 14.37
N GLN A 25 25.71 -22.58 14.05
CA GLN A 25 24.88 -22.60 12.85
C GLN A 25 23.52 -21.96 13.11
N ARG A 26 22.88 -21.51 12.02
CA ARG A 26 21.52 -20.94 12.06
C ARG A 26 20.46 -22.02 12.27
N ASP A 27 19.29 -21.60 12.73
CA ASP A 27 18.10 -22.46 12.78
C ASP A 27 17.75 -23.02 11.38
N TYR A 28 17.02 -24.13 11.35
CA TYR A 28 16.42 -24.62 10.11
C TYR A 28 15.41 -23.59 9.58
N ALA A 29 15.55 -23.19 8.33
CA ALA A 29 14.76 -22.10 7.75
C ALA A 29 13.89 -22.51 6.55
N GLN A 30 14.28 -23.54 5.76
CA GLN A 30 13.58 -23.90 4.52
C GLN A 30 12.09 -24.25 4.70
N GLY A 31 11.66 -24.62 5.89
CA GLY A 31 10.26 -24.87 6.20
C GLY A 31 9.44 -23.61 6.54
N ARG A 32 10.07 -22.46 6.72
CA ARG A 32 9.39 -21.19 7.06
C ARG A 32 8.55 -20.68 5.90
N PRO A 33 7.47 -19.91 6.16
CA PRO A 33 6.63 -19.33 5.12
C PRO A 33 7.41 -18.45 4.13
N GLU A 34 8.39 -17.69 4.61
CA GLU A 34 9.22 -16.78 3.83
C GLU A 34 10.11 -17.52 2.81
N GLU A 35 10.49 -18.76 3.13
CA GLU A 35 11.34 -19.62 2.28
C GLU A 35 10.52 -20.53 1.34
N ARG A 36 9.24 -20.26 1.18
CA ARG A 36 8.31 -21.09 0.40
C ARG A 36 8.85 -21.39 -0.99
N TYR A 37 9.38 -20.39 -1.67
CA TYR A 37 9.89 -20.55 -3.03
C TYR A 37 11.08 -21.51 -3.09
N VAL A 38 12.08 -21.32 -2.21
CA VAL A 38 13.27 -22.18 -2.13
C VAL A 38 12.86 -23.62 -1.80
N ARG A 39 11.92 -23.77 -0.87
CA ARG A 39 11.36 -25.06 -0.47
C ARG A 39 10.69 -25.79 -1.64
N GLU A 40 9.76 -25.10 -2.36
CA GLU A 40 9.03 -25.69 -3.47
C GLU A 40 9.97 -26.09 -4.62
N ALA A 41 10.94 -25.25 -4.96
CA ALA A 41 11.94 -25.56 -5.99
C ALA A 41 12.80 -26.78 -5.59
N PHE A 42 13.24 -26.84 -4.34
CA PHE A 42 14.05 -27.96 -3.86
C PHE A 42 13.25 -29.25 -3.82
N LEU A 43 12.02 -29.26 -3.30
CA LEU A 43 11.15 -30.43 -3.29
C LEU A 43 10.77 -30.89 -4.71
N ALA A 44 10.59 -29.96 -5.65
CA ALA A 44 10.34 -30.28 -7.05
C ALA A 44 11.56 -31.03 -7.66
N ALA A 45 12.76 -30.50 -7.47
CA ALA A 45 13.99 -31.16 -7.97
C ALA A 45 14.19 -32.57 -7.39
N LEU A 46 13.94 -32.74 -6.07
CA LEU A 46 13.98 -34.05 -5.42
C LEU A 46 12.92 -35.00 -6.00
N GLY A 47 11.70 -34.51 -6.17
CA GLY A 47 10.57 -35.27 -6.72
C GLY A 47 10.82 -35.72 -8.16
N ASP A 48 11.32 -34.81 -8.99
CA ASP A 48 11.65 -35.10 -10.38
C ASP A 48 12.69 -36.25 -10.49
N ALA A 49 13.76 -36.18 -9.71
CA ALA A 49 14.77 -37.26 -9.68
C ALA A 49 14.20 -38.60 -9.15
N LEU A 50 13.40 -38.52 -8.08
CA LEU A 50 12.85 -39.72 -7.44
C LEU A 50 11.75 -40.43 -8.26
N ARG A 51 10.99 -39.70 -9.09
CA ARG A 51 9.89 -40.26 -9.90
C ARG A 51 10.35 -40.87 -11.23
N ARG A 52 11.58 -40.55 -11.67
CA ARG A 52 12.08 -41.04 -12.95
C ARG A 52 12.14 -42.57 -13.00
N PRO A 53 11.95 -43.16 -14.18
CA PRO A 53 12.14 -44.61 -14.35
C PRO A 53 13.56 -45.09 -14.02
N ASP A 54 13.68 -46.36 -13.73
CA ASP A 54 14.99 -46.99 -13.48
C ASP A 54 15.86 -46.93 -14.74
N GLY A 55 17.12 -46.55 -14.56
CA GLY A 55 18.08 -46.41 -15.67
C GLY A 55 18.05 -45.05 -16.38
N ASP A 56 17.14 -44.13 -16.05
CA ASP A 56 17.19 -42.75 -16.56
C ASP A 56 18.36 -41.99 -15.88
N PRO A 57 19.34 -41.49 -16.64
CA PRO A 57 20.43 -40.66 -16.06
C PRO A 57 19.97 -39.45 -15.29
N ALA A 58 18.84 -38.86 -15.66
CA ALA A 58 18.22 -37.71 -14.98
C ALA A 58 17.52 -38.13 -13.67
N GLY A 59 17.43 -39.44 -13.37
CA GLY A 59 16.92 -39.96 -12.11
C GLY A 59 17.95 -39.92 -10.97
N HIS A 60 19.13 -39.33 -11.17
CA HIS A 60 20.14 -39.12 -10.16
C HIS A 60 20.39 -37.61 -9.96
N LEU A 61 20.22 -37.14 -8.74
CA LEU A 61 20.46 -35.75 -8.35
C LEU A 61 21.63 -35.72 -7.33
N ASN A 62 22.70 -34.98 -7.67
CA ASN A 62 23.76 -34.65 -6.74
C ASN A 62 23.48 -33.29 -6.12
N LEU A 63 23.49 -33.20 -4.80
CA LEU A 63 23.24 -32.00 -4.03
C LEU A 63 24.52 -31.23 -3.67
N ASP A 64 25.59 -31.39 -4.45
CA ASP A 64 26.90 -30.81 -4.21
C ASP A 64 27.51 -31.18 -2.87
N PHE A 65 28.41 -30.35 -2.34
CA PHE A 65 29.19 -30.65 -1.17
C PHE A 65 28.42 -30.47 0.14
N VAL A 66 28.63 -31.46 1.05
CA VAL A 66 28.33 -31.32 2.48
C VAL A 66 29.68 -31.45 3.21
N TYR A 67 30.07 -30.44 3.93
CA TYR A 67 31.33 -30.43 4.63
C TYR A 67 31.22 -30.02 6.10
N GLY A 68 32.16 -30.51 6.90
CA GLY A 68 32.20 -30.30 8.33
C GLY A 68 33.43 -30.89 8.97
N SER A 69 33.41 -31.01 10.27
CA SER A 69 34.47 -31.61 11.06
C SER A 69 33.99 -32.89 11.75
N TYR A 70 34.70 -33.98 11.55
CA TYR A 70 34.41 -35.26 12.21
C TYR A 70 35.30 -35.43 13.43
N ASP A 71 34.68 -35.67 14.57
CA ASP A 71 35.36 -36.06 15.81
C ASP A 71 35.29 -37.58 16.00
N GLU A 72 36.44 -38.25 15.86
CA GLU A 72 36.55 -39.71 16.01
C GLU A 72 36.19 -40.19 17.42
N LYS A 73 36.37 -39.35 18.48
CA LYS A 73 36.11 -39.78 19.87
C LYS A 73 34.62 -39.88 20.16
N SER A 74 33.86 -38.94 19.67
CA SER A 74 32.39 -38.91 19.83
C SER A 74 31.67 -39.58 18.66
N ALA A 75 32.40 -39.98 17.60
CA ALA A 75 31.88 -40.45 16.33
C ALA A 75 30.81 -39.47 15.74
N THR A 76 31.01 -38.17 15.96
CA THR A 76 30.07 -37.10 15.57
C THR A 76 30.65 -36.23 14.46
N PHE A 77 29.89 -36.06 13.41
CA PHE A 77 30.17 -35.11 12.33
C PHE A 77 29.43 -33.81 12.57
N ALA A 78 30.15 -32.75 12.90
CA ALA A 78 29.65 -31.41 13.04
C ALA A 78 29.53 -30.73 11.67
N VAL A 79 28.31 -30.51 11.19
CA VAL A 79 28.04 -29.98 9.87
C VAL A 79 28.34 -28.46 9.84
N LEU A 80 29.10 -28.05 8.86
CA LEU A 80 29.49 -26.68 8.65
C LEU A 80 28.78 -26.06 7.43
N ASP A 81 28.56 -26.84 6.38
CA ASP A 81 27.64 -26.47 5.28
C ASP A 81 26.84 -27.69 4.83
N GLY A 82 25.64 -27.40 4.28
CA GLY A 82 24.68 -28.41 3.87
C GLY A 82 23.59 -28.71 4.90
N GLN A 83 23.57 -28.03 6.05
CA GLN A 83 22.61 -28.27 7.14
C GLN A 83 21.14 -28.26 6.66
N GLN A 84 20.74 -27.30 5.85
CA GLN A 84 19.36 -27.16 5.35
C GLN A 84 18.97 -28.33 4.46
N ARG A 85 19.90 -28.76 3.59
CA ARG A 85 19.71 -29.90 2.69
C ARG A 85 19.59 -31.22 3.48
N LEU A 86 20.50 -31.43 4.43
CA LEU A 86 20.49 -32.65 5.27
C LEU A 86 19.24 -32.73 6.14
N THR A 87 18.78 -31.61 6.70
CA THR A 87 17.54 -31.58 7.48
C THR A 87 16.35 -31.95 6.62
N THR A 88 16.22 -31.33 5.43
CA THR A 88 15.14 -31.68 4.49
C THR A 88 15.19 -33.14 4.08
N LEU A 89 16.39 -33.69 3.80
CA LEU A 89 16.54 -35.10 3.47
C LEU A 89 16.14 -36.01 4.63
N PHE A 90 16.49 -35.68 5.88
CA PHE A 90 16.07 -36.45 7.04
C PHE A 90 14.54 -36.52 7.16
N LEU A 91 13.87 -35.36 7.04
CA LEU A 91 12.42 -35.26 7.08
C LEU A 91 11.76 -36.04 5.93
N LEU A 92 12.35 -36.00 4.73
CA LEU A 92 11.86 -36.72 3.58
C LEU A 92 12.01 -38.26 3.77
N HIS A 93 13.16 -38.73 4.30
CA HIS A 93 13.35 -40.17 4.61
C HIS A 93 12.34 -40.63 5.66
N TRP A 94 12.11 -39.85 6.71
CA TRP A 94 11.11 -40.17 7.71
C TRP A 94 9.71 -40.27 7.09
N TYR A 95 9.30 -39.28 6.28
CA TYR A 95 8.02 -39.28 5.61
C TYR A 95 7.85 -40.49 4.65
N CYS A 96 8.83 -40.73 3.79
CA CYS A 96 8.80 -41.87 2.86
C CYS A 96 8.78 -43.21 3.59
N SER A 97 9.43 -43.33 4.76
CA SER A 97 9.38 -44.54 5.57
C SER A 97 7.98 -44.84 6.10
N LEU A 98 7.22 -43.82 6.48
CA LEU A 98 5.82 -43.95 6.87
C LEU A 98 4.93 -44.31 5.67
N ARG A 99 5.18 -43.70 4.52
CA ARG A 99 4.41 -43.91 3.30
C ARG A 99 4.55 -45.30 2.71
N ASP A 100 5.78 -45.84 2.79
CA ASP A 100 6.17 -47.14 2.19
C ASP A 100 6.18 -48.29 3.21
N ASP A 101 5.65 -48.05 4.44
CA ASP A 101 5.66 -49.03 5.54
C ASP A 101 7.08 -49.59 5.89
N ARG A 102 8.08 -48.68 5.86
CA ARG A 102 9.49 -49.00 6.11
C ARG A 102 10.03 -48.38 7.41
N VAL A 103 9.14 -48.11 8.37
CA VAL A 103 9.49 -47.46 9.65
C VAL A 103 10.57 -48.27 10.45
N ALA A 104 10.51 -49.58 10.41
CA ALA A 104 11.49 -50.42 11.10
C ALA A 104 12.89 -50.24 10.50
N ASP A 105 13.01 -50.22 9.17
CA ASP A 105 14.27 -49.98 8.46
C ASP A 105 14.78 -48.54 8.69
N PHE A 106 13.90 -47.56 8.66
CA PHE A 106 14.27 -46.19 9.00
C PHE A 106 14.84 -46.08 10.41
N ARG A 107 14.19 -46.67 11.41
CA ARG A 107 14.71 -46.71 12.78
C ARG A 107 16.08 -47.38 12.88
N ALA A 108 16.27 -48.48 12.20
CA ALA A 108 17.56 -49.20 12.20
C ALA A 108 18.70 -48.34 11.62
N ARG A 109 18.44 -47.58 10.56
CA ARG A 109 19.47 -46.74 9.88
C ARG A 109 19.67 -45.37 10.51
N PHE A 110 18.59 -44.74 10.97
CA PHE A 110 18.57 -43.32 11.38
C PHE A 110 18.54 -43.12 12.90
N SER A 111 18.53 -44.19 13.70
CA SER A 111 18.64 -44.08 15.17
C SER A 111 19.71 -44.98 15.77
N ASN A 112 20.14 -44.61 16.97
CA ASN A 112 21.01 -45.42 17.83
C ASN A 112 20.47 -45.35 19.26
N GLY A 113 20.08 -46.48 19.85
CA GLY A 113 19.52 -46.53 21.20
C GLY A 113 18.26 -45.67 21.40
N GLY A 114 17.49 -45.42 20.34
CA GLY A 114 16.30 -44.57 20.37
C GLY A 114 16.59 -43.06 20.28
N GLN A 115 17.83 -42.65 20.08
CA GLN A 115 18.22 -41.29 19.76
C GLN A 115 18.43 -41.15 18.26
N ALA A 116 18.06 -40.01 17.70
CA ALA A 116 18.29 -39.71 16.29
C ALA A 116 19.81 -39.60 16.01
N ARG A 117 20.23 -40.17 14.88
CA ARG A 117 21.60 -40.00 14.37
C ARG A 117 21.81 -38.66 13.68
N PHE A 118 20.73 -37.88 13.47
CA PHE A 118 20.74 -36.52 13.01
C PHE A 118 20.11 -35.60 14.06
N THR A 119 20.81 -34.54 14.46
CA THR A 119 20.34 -33.66 15.56
C THR A 119 20.84 -32.23 15.43
N TYR A 120 20.26 -31.37 16.24
CA TYR A 120 20.67 -29.99 16.45
C TYR A 120 21.19 -29.76 17.85
N ALA A 121 22.40 -29.20 17.98
CA ALA A 121 22.95 -28.80 19.28
C ALA A 121 22.47 -27.41 19.75
N THR A 122 21.80 -26.64 18.89
CA THR A 122 21.37 -25.28 19.16
C THR A 122 20.33 -25.19 20.26
N ARG A 123 19.40 -26.15 20.31
CA ARG A 123 18.28 -26.18 21.27
C ARG A 123 17.91 -27.60 21.64
N GLU A 124 17.68 -27.83 22.92
CA GLU A 124 17.25 -29.12 23.43
C GLU A 124 15.90 -29.56 22.84
N SER A 125 14.97 -28.62 22.64
CA SER A 125 13.66 -28.88 22.03
C SER A 125 13.77 -29.41 20.60
N ALA A 126 14.69 -28.91 19.78
CA ALA A 126 14.95 -29.44 18.44
C ALA A 126 15.51 -30.85 18.51
N ALA A 127 16.52 -31.08 19.36
CA ALA A 127 17.09 -32.43 19.54
C ALA A 127 16.03 -33.44 19.98
N MET A 128 15.21 -33.09 20.98
CA MET A 128 14.10 -33.94 21.46
C MET A 128 13.07 -34.23 20.38
N PHE A 129 12.80 -33.27 19.50
CA PHE A 129 11.86 -33.42 18.39
C PHE A 129 12.39 -34.46 17.36
N PHE A 130 13.68 -34.39 16.98
CA PHE A 130 14.30 -35.38 16.09
C PHE A 130 14.32 -36.78 16.72
N ASP A 131 14.61 -36.88 18.01
CA ASP A 131 14.50 -38.11 18.78
C ASP A 131 13.08 -38.67 18.79
N ALA A 132 12.07 -37.83 18.92
CA ALA A 132 10.68 -38.26 18.87
C ALA A 132 10.28 -38.78 17.47
N LEU A 133 10.74 -38.16 16.39
CA LEU A 133 10.49 -38.62 15.02
C LEU A 133 11.01 -40.03 14.77
N VAL A 134 12.20 -40.41 15.31
CA VAL A 134 12.73 -41.78 15.14
C VAL A 134 12.03 -42.79 16.05
N ARG A 135 11.54 -42.39 17.23
CA ARG A 135 10.84 -43.26 18.18
C ARG A 135 9.40 -43.54 17.80
N HIS A 136 8.73 -42.53 17.25
CA HIS A 136 7.30 -42.58 17.04
C HIS A 136 6.95 -42.53 15.54
N ALA A 137 5.92 -43.24 15.20
CA ALA A 137 5.29 -43.15 13.88
C ALA A 137 3.93 -42.45 14.03
N CYS A 138 3.48 -41.74 13.02
CA CYS A 138 2.13 -41.24 12.98
C CYS A 138 1.42 -41.73 11.71
N ALA A 139 0.10 -41.81 11.75
CA ALA A 139 -0.70 -42.06 10.56
C ALA A 139 -0.63 -40.84 9.63
N LEU A 140 -0.35 -41.08 8.37
CA LEU A 140 -0.37 -40.00 7.37
C LEU A 140 -1.83 -39.57 7.12
N PRO A 141 -2.15 -38.27 7.19
CA PRO A 141 -3.49 -37.81 6.93
C PRO A 141 -3.87 -37.96 5.46
N ALA A 142 -5.15 -37.80 5.12
CA ALA A 142 -5.61 -37.76 3.74
C ALA A 142 -5.02 -36.56 2.99
N ALA A 143 -4.96 -36.69 1.66
CA ALA A 143 -4.51 -35.59 0.78
C ALA A 143 -5.19 -34.26 1.10
N GLY A 144 -4.42 -33.20 1.14
CA GLY A 144 -4.92 -31.83 1.43
C GLY A 144 -5.14 -31.51 2.91
N ARG A 145 -4.89 -32.46 3.84
CA ARG A 145 -4.86 -32.21 5.28
C ARG A 145 -3.42 -32.01 5.77
N SER A 146 -3.25 -31.20 6.80
CA SER A 146 -1.93 -30.89 7.37
C SER A 146 -1.37 -32.07 8.17
N LEU A 147 -0.17 -32.52 7.81
CA LEU A 147 0.61 -33.48 8.57
C LEU A 147 1.15 -32.84 9.86
N ALA A 148 1.51 -31.57 9.81
CA ALA A 148 1.95 -30.83 10.99
C ALA A 148 0.88 -30.80 12.08
N THR A 149 -0.39 -30.64 11.71
CA THR A 149 -1.51 -30.72 12.66
C THR A 149 -1.59 -32.12 13.28
N THR A 150 -1.49 -33.19 12.47
CA THR A 150 -1.49 -34.58 12.96
C THR A 150 -0.35 -34.84 13.95
N ILE A 151 0.82 -34.25 13.68
CA ILE A 151 2.00 -34.40 14.57
C ILE A 151 1.73 -33.61 15.88
N ARG A 152 1.21 -32.40 15.83
CA ARG A 152 0.90 -31.60 17.01
C ARG A 152 -0.15 -32.28 17.92
N ASP A 153 -1.11 -32.94 17.32
CA ASP A 153 -2.17 -33.67 18.04
C ASP A 153 -1.69 -35.02 18.60
N SER A 154 -0.45 -35.42 18.32
CA SER A 154 0.11 -36.68 18.82
C SER A 154 0.50 -36.56 20.29
N GLN A 155 0.30 -37.64 21.07
CA GLN A 155 0.62 -37.69 22.51
C GLN A 155 2.11 -37.47 22.83
N TRP A 156 2.99 -37.68 21.88
CA TRP A 156 4.43 -37.49 22.02
C TRP A 156 4.94 -36.10 21.68
N PHE A 157 4.07 -35.22 21.14
CA PHE A 157 4.44 -33.84 20.83
C PHE A 157 4.30 -32.95 22.07
N PHE A 158 5.39 -32.32 22.48
CA PHE A 158 5.38 -31.41 23.64
C PHE A 158 5.01 -29.98 23.22
N LEU A 159 4.07 -29.35 23.91
CA LEU A 159 3.59 -27.99 23.63
C LEU A 159 4.73 -26.96 23.56
N ASN A 160 5.77 -27.12 24.37
CA ASN A 160 6.91 -26.20 24.36
C ASN A 160 7.67 -26.19 23.02
N TRP A 161 7.56 -27.25 22.21
CA TRP A 161 8.20 -27.29 20.89
C TRP A 161 7.57 -26.35 19.88
N GLU A 162 6.35 -25.89 20.12
CA GLU A 162 5.71 -24.87 19.28
C GLU A 162 6.42 -23.50 19.31
N PHE A 163 7.28 -23.27 20.30
CA PHE A 163 8.07 -22.04 20.40
C PHE A 163 9.47 -22.17 19.78
N ASP A 164 9.85 -23.35 19.33
CA ASP A 164 11.15 -23.58 18.69
C ASP A 164 11.06 -23.31 17.18
N PRO A 165 11.81 -22.30 16.65
CA PRO A 165 11.78 -21.94 15.23
C PRO A 165 12.22 -23.10 14.30
N THR A 166 13.14 -23.97 14.76
CA THR A 166 13.57 -25.15 14.00
C THR A 166 12.45 -26.18 13.92
N VAL A 167 11.77 -26.46 15.02
CA VAL A 167 10.62 -27.39 15.03
C VAL A 167 9.49 -26.86 14.16
N GLN A 168 9.15 -25.57 14.26
CA GLN A 168 8.13 -24.96 13.41
C GLN A 168 8.47 -25.08 11.92
N ALA A 169 9.72 -24.82 11.56
CA ALA A 169 10.18 -24.98 10.19
C ALA A 169 10.15 -26.47 9.73
N CYS A 170 10.51 -27.41 10.60
CA CYS A 170 10.39 -28.84 10.29
C CYS A 170 8.93 -29.24 10.04
N LEU A 171 7.99 -28.77 10.84
CA LEU A 171 6.56 -29.02 10.65
C LEU A 171 6.05 -28.43 9.33
N GLY A 172 6.45 -27.19 8.99
CA GLY A 172 6.12 -26.56 7.70
C GLY A 172 6.71 -27.30 6.50
N MET A 173 7.93 -27.85 6.63
CA MET A 173 8.54 -28.68 5.61
C MET A 173 7.81 -30.02 5.47
N LEU A 174 7.42 -30.65 6.56
CA LEU A 174 6.66 -31.91 6.53
C LEU A 174 5.29 -31.76 5.86
N ASP A 175 4.61 -30.63 6.06
CA ASP A 175 3.38 -30.31 5.32
C ASP A 175 3.65 -30.17 3.82
N ALA A 176 4.73 -29.51 3.43
CA ALA A 176 5.10 -29.36 2.03
C ALA A 176 5.49 -30.72 1.39
N ILE A 177 6.24 -31.56 2.13
CA ILE A 177 6.57 -32.94 1.70
C ILE A 177 5.27 -33.73 1.53
N HIS A 178 4.38 -33.71 2.49
CA HIS A 178 3.10 -34.42 2.39
C HIS A 178 2.29 -33.96 1.18
N GLY A 179 2.19 -32.63 0.94
CA GLY A 179 1.52 -32.08 -0.24
C GLY A 179 2.14 -32.54 -1.57
N GLY A 180 3.46 -32.60 -1.63
CA GLY A 180 4.20 -32.95 -2.86
C GLY A 180 4.35 -34.45 -3.15
N PHE A 181 4.35 -35.32 -2.12
CA PHE A 181 4.72 -36.74 -2.24
C PHE A 181 3.62 -37.72 -1.77
N HIS A 182 2.44 -37.26 -1.36
CA HIS A 182 1.38 -38.11 -0.82
C HIS A 182 0.88 -39.15 -1.82
N GLY A 183 0.97 -38.89 -3.13
CA GLY A 183 0.57 -39.80 -4.19
C GLY A 183 1.62 -40.83 -4.60
N ASP A 184 2.84 -40.66 -4.13
CA ASP A 184 3.99 -41.50 -4.54
C ASP A 184 4.17 -42.71 -3.60
N ALA A 185 4.77 -43.79 -4.11
CA ALA A 185 5.13 -44.99 -3.35
C ALA A 185 6.48 -45.50 -3.82
N GLY A 186 7.17 -46.28 -2.96
CA GLY A 186 8.47 -46.84 -3.26
C GLY A 186 9.65 -45.87 -3.21
N LEU A 187 9.41 -44.64 -2.78
CA LEU A 187 10.43 -43.58 -2.76
C LEU A 187 11.51 -43.84 -1.69
N TYR A 188 11.16 -44.51 -0.61
CA TYR A 188 12.15 -44.85 0.46
C TYR A 188 13.31 -45.68 -0.06
N ALA A 189 13.05 -46.71 -0.89
CA ALA A 189 14.09 -47.52 -1.50
C ALA A 189 14.96 -46.69 -2.48
N ARG A 190 14.33 -45.78 -3.23
CA ARG A 190 15.03 -44.86 -4.14
C ARG A 190 15.98 -43.90 -3.43
N LEU A 191 15.60 -43.44 -2.24
CA LEU A 191 16.44 -42.59 -1.39
C LEU A 191 17.61 -43.36 -0.75
N THR A 192 17.35 -44.60 -0.29
CA THR A 192 18.31 -45.37 0.50
C THR A 192 19.18 -46.32 -0.34
N ASP A 193 18.54 -47.23 -1.06
CA ASP A 193 19.20 -48.35 -1.71
C ASP A 193 19.59 -48.04 -3.17
N GLU A 194 18.75 -47.35 -3.93
CA GLU A 194 19.03 -46.96 -5.32
C GLU A 194 19.92 -45.70 -5.43
N ARG A 195 20.19 -45.04 -4.33
CA ARG A 195 21.10 -43.88 -4.25
C ARG A 195 20.76 -42.76 -5.24
N ARG A 196 19.48 -42.44 -5.45
CA ARG A 196 19.06 -41.43 -6.42
C ARG A 196 19.38 -40.01 -6.01
N ILE A 197 19.44 -39.76 -4.70
CA ILE A 197 19.83 -38.47 -4.15
C ILE A 197 21.17 -38.64 -3.41
N THR A 198 22.18 -37.95 -3.89
CA THR A 198 23.55 -38.05 -3.34
C THR A 198 24.11 -36.65 -3.10
N PHE A 199 25.17 -36.62 -2.33
CA PHE A 199 26.01 -35.43 -2.10
C PHE A 199 27.47 -35.86 -1.89
N GLU A 200 28.41 -34.95 -2.08
CA GLU A 200 29.81 -35.15 -1.82
C GLU A 200 30.12 -34.79 -0.37
N PHE A 201 30.63 -35.77 0.38
CA PHE A 201 31.01 -35.60 1.78
C PHE A 201 32.48 -35.21 1.91
N LEU A 202 32.77 -34.14 2.66
CA LEU A 202 34.12 -33.65 2.91
C LEU A 202 34.37 -33.44 4.40
N ASN A 203 35.34 -34.14 4.95
CA ASN A 203 35.86 -33.93 6.30
C ASN A 203 37.00 -32.88 6.24
N LEU A 204 36.84 -31.71 6.82
CA LEU A 204 37.78 -30.60 6.69
C LEU A 204 39.15 -30.88 7.31
N PRO A 205 39.28 -31.52 8.47
CA PRO A 205 40.58 -31.91 9.00
C PRO A 205 41.49 -32.69 8.03
N ASP A 206 40.90 -33.50 7.15
CA ASP A 206 41.64 -34.29 6.14
C ASP A 206 42.32 -33.40 5.09
N PHE A 207 41.87 -32.11 4.98
CA PHE A 207 42.45 -31.13 4.06
C PHE A 207 43.35 -30.12 4.73
N GLY A 208 43.67 -30.27 6.04
CA GLY A 208 44.52 -29.34 6.81
C GLY A 208 43.98 -27.91 6.91
N LEU A 209 42.68 -27.74 6.79
CA LEU A 209 42.01 -26.42 6.88
C LEU A 209 41.75 -26.09 8.34
N SER A 210 42.11 -24.86 8.76
CA SER A 210 41.85 -24.36 10.11
C SER A 210 40.41 -23.84 10.24
N ASP A 211 39.90 -23.81 11.50
CA ASP A 211 38.61 -23.23 11.84
C ASP A 211 38.48 -21.74 11.40
N ASP A 212 39.59 -20.98 11.42
CA ASP A 212 39.64 -19.60 10.93
C ASP A 212 39.38 -19.45 9.43
N LEU A 213 39.89 -20.41 8.61
CA LEU A 213 39.61 -20.40 7.18
C LEU A 213 38.16 -20.74 6.90
N TYR A 214 37.61 -21.61 7.75
CA TYR A 214 36.21 -21.99 7.71
C TYR A 214 35.27 -20.83 8.04
N ILE A 215 35.54 -20.06 9.10
CA ILE A 215 34.78 -18.85 9.44
C ILE A 215 34.81 -17.85 8.28
N LYS A 216 35.95 -17.72 7.61
CA LYS A 216 36.11 -16.87 6.41
C LYS A 216 35.39 -17.44 5.19
N MET A 217 35.30 -18.75 5.00
CA MET A 217 34.54 -19.37 3.92
C MET A 217 33.03 -19.27 4.14
N ASN A 218 32.55 -19.43 5.38
CA ASN A 218 31.15 -19.24 5.73
C ASN A 218 30.74 -17.75 5.68
N ALA A 219 31.65 -16.82 5.95
CA ALA A 219 31.42 -15.40 5.72
C ALA A 219 31.22 -15.08 4.21
N ARG A 220 31.74 -15.94 3.31
CA ARG A 220 31.49 -15.91 1.87
C ARG A 220 30.27 -16.74 1.44
N GLY A 221 29.80 -17.63 2.28
CA GLY A 221 28.60 -18.46 2.06
C GLY A 221 27.30 -17.80 2.50
N LYS A 222 27.25 -16.45 2.57
CA LYS A 222 25.99 -15.74 2.69
C LYS A 222 25.13 -16.15 1.49
N PRO A 223 23.93 -16.72 1.68
CA PRO A 223 23.09 -17.05 0.54
C PRO A 223 22.88 -15.77 -0.27
N LEU A 224 22.92 -15.92 -1.58
CA LEU A 224 22.64 -14.82 -2.48
C LEU A 224 21.34 -14.13 -2.04
N THR A 225 21.37 -12.82 -1.95
CA THR A 225 20.19 -12.03 -1.65
C THR A 225 19.14 -12.27 -2.76
N PRO A 226 17.86 -12.00 -2.50
CA PRO A 226 16.83 -12.04 -3.56
C PRO A 226 17.24 -11.23 -4.78
N PHE A 227 17.93 -10.10 -4.58
CA PHE A 227 18.43 -9.25 -5.66
C PHE A 227 19.57 -9.93 -6.43
N GLU A 228 20.56 -10.51 -5.77
CA GLU A 228 21.66 -11.21 -6.43
C GLU A 228 21.17 -12.41 -7.27
N ASN A 229 20.20 -13.17 -6.74
CA ASN A 229 19.57 -14.27 -7.49
C ASN A 229 18.80 -13.74 -8.71
N PHE A 230 18.04 -12.66 -8.54
CA PHE A 230 17.31 -12.01 -9.64
C PHE A 230 18.26 -11.48 -10.70
N LYS A 231 19.34 -10.80 -10.30
CA LYS A 231 20.39 -10.29 -11.18
C LYS A 231 21.00 -11.40 -12.04
N ALA A 232 21.42 -12.51 -11.40
CA ALA A 232 22.01 -13.64 -12.12
C ALA A 232 21.05 -14.22 -13.19
N TRP A 233 19.77 -14.33 -12.85
CA TRP A 233 18.74 -14.76 -13.80
C TRP A 233 18.54 -13.74 -14.95
N LEU A 234 18.49 -12.45 -14.64
CA LEU A 234 18.27 -11.41 -15.64
C LEU A 234 19.42 -11.30 -16.63
N VAL A 235 20.67 -11.34 -16.14
CA VAL A 235 21.89 -11.36 -16.97
C VAL A 235 21.90 -12.60 -17.87
N GLY A 236 21.49 -13.77 -17.35
CA GLY A 236 21.38 -14.99 -18.12
C GLY A 236 20.40 -14.93 -19.30
N ARG A 237 19.38 -14.08 -19.25
CA ARG A 237 18.47 -13.82 -20.39
C ARG A 237 19.13 -13.07 -21.55
N HIS A 238 20.19 -12.31 -21.30
CA HIS A 238 20.97 -11.59 -22.29
C HIS A 238 22.10 -12.43 -22.90
N ALA A 239 22.22 -13.71 -22.56
CA ALA A 239 23.34 -14.57 -22.93
C ALA A 239 23.49 -14.82 -24.45
N ALA A 240 22.56 -14.38 -25.29
CA ALA A 240 22.70 -14.42 -26.75
C ALA A 240 23.83 -13.51 -27.26
N ASP A 241 24.17 -12.43 -26.55
CA ASP A 241 25.32 -11.56 -26.75
C ASP A 241 26.13 -11.48 -25.43
N ALA A 242 27.21 -12.25 -25.38
CA ALA A 242 28.04 -12.34 -24.18
C ALA A 242 28.72 -11.01 -23.79
N ALA A 243 29.00 -10.15 -24.77
CA ALA A 243 29.62 -8.84 -24.52
C ALA A 243 28.57 -7.87 -23.89
N ALA A 244 27.38 -7.83 -24.47
CA ALA A 244 26.27 -7.01 -23.93
C ALA A 244 25.84 -7.50 -22.54
N ALA A 245 25.80 -8.81 -22.29
CA ALA A 245 25.51 -9.39 -20.99
C ALA A 245 26.56 -9.02 -19.93
N ALA A 246 27.84 -9.08 -20.28
CA ALA A 246 28.94 -8.72 -19.38
C ALA A 246 28.94 -7.21 -19.05
N GLU A 247 28.63 -6.35 -20.02
CA GLU A 247 28.53 -4.90 -19.80
C GLU A 247 27.31 -4.57 -18.92
N PHE A 248 26.16 -5.20 -19.15
CA PHE A 248 24.98 -5.05 -18.32
C PHE A 248 25.25 -5.47 -16.87
N ASP A 249 25.92 -6.62 -16.67
CA ASP A 249 26.31 -7.12 -15.34
C ASP A 249 27.25 -6.15 -14.63
N ARG A 250 28.28 -5.67 -15.33
CA ARG A 250 29.23 -4.68 -14.79
C ARG A 250 28.51 -3.39 -14.33
N ARG A 251 27.59 -2.88 -15.14
CA ARG A 251 26.84 -1.66 -14.82
C ARG A 251 25.90 -1.86 -13.62
N MET A 252 25.30 -3.03 -13.49
CA MET A 252 24.48 -3.38 -12.33
C MET A 252 25.28 -3.41 -11.03
N ASP A 253 26.56 -3.81 -11.07
CA ASP A 253 27.40 -3.88 -9.87
C ASP A 253 28.09 -2.55 -9.52
N GLN A 254 28.20 -1.66 -10.46
CA GLN A 254 28.98 -0.42 -10.29
C GLN A 254 28.09 0.83 -10.37
N GLU A 255 27.86 1.33 -11.58
CA GLU A 255 27.24 2.64 -11.83
C GLU A 255 25.79 2.70 -11.34
N TRP A 256 25.02 1.67 -11.63
CA TRP A 256 23.60 1.65 -11.27
C TRP A 256 23.36 1.35 -9.78
N LEU A 257 24.17 0.47 -9.17
CA LEU A 257 24.06 0.17 -7.75
C LEU A 257 24.36 1.40 -6.89
N GLU A 258 25.31 2.25 -7.30
CA GLU A 258 25.68 3.47 -6.59
C GLU A 258 24.48 4.41 -6.40
N VAL A 259 23.57 4.49 -7.38
CA VAL A 259 22.33 5.27 -7.27
C VAL A 259 21.50 4.84 -6.06
N PHE A 260 21.31 3.53 -5.90
CA PHE A 260 20.52 2.99 -4.79
C PHE A 260 21.26 3.07 -3.46
N TRP A 261 22.59 3.02 -3.46
CA TRP A 261 23.42 3.31 -2.29
C TRP A 261 23.23 4.76 -1.80
N GLN A 262 23.20 5.71 -2.71
CA GLN A 262 22.95 7.11 -2.38
C GLN A 262 21.53 7.30 -1.86
N MET A 263 20.52 6.69 -2.47
CA MET A 263 19.13 6.72 -2.00
C MET A 263 18.98 6.11 -0.59
N ALA A 264 19.67 5.01 -0.30
CA ALA A 264 19.61 4.32 0.99
C ALA A 264 20.23 5.12 2.14
N ARG A 265 21.24 5.94 1.87
CA ARG A 265 21.94 6.75 2.89
C ARG A 265 21.12 7.92 3.47
N VAL A 266 20.05 8.32 2.81
CA VAL A 266 19.26 9.51 3.20
C VAL A 266 18.49 9.30 4.50
N GLU A 267 18.16 8.05 4.89
CA GLU A 267 17.41 7.74 6.11
C GLU A 267 18.09 6.63 6.92
N SER A 268 18.40 6.91 8.19
CA SER A 268 18.87 5.89 9.12
C SER A 268 17.73 4.87 9.38
N GLY A 269 18.00 3.60 9.08
CA GLY A 269 17.01 2.50 9.26
C GLY A 269 16.08 2.26 8.07
N GLY A 270 16.34 2.89 6.92
CA GLY A 270 15.65 2.61 5.65
C GLY A 270 16.09 1.28 5.02
N PRO A 271 15.46 0.89 3.88
CA PRO A 271 15.81 -0.33 3.15
C PRO A 271 17.24 -0.28 2.61
N ALA A 272 17.89 -1.45 2.53
CA ALA A 272 19.22 -1.58 1.94
C ALA A 272 19.22 -1.26 0.43
N ALA A 273 20.40 -0.94 -0.11
CA ALA A 273 20.55 -0.61 -1.53
C ALA A 273 20.03 -1.72 -2.45
N ASP A 274 20.36 -2.98 -2.18
CA ASP A 274 19.88 -4.16 -2.91
C ASP A 274 18.36 -4.28 -2.89
N GLU A 275 17.74 -3.96 -1.74
CA GLU A 275 16.29 -3.98 -1.61
C GLU A 275 15.64 -2.87 -2.44
N LEU A 276 16.21 -1.66 -2.43
CA LEU A 276 15.73 -0.54 -3.27
C LEU A 276 15.89 -0.87 -4.75
N PHE A 277 17.00 -1.48 -5.14
CA PHE A 277 17.24 -1.88 -6.52
C PHE A 277 16.25 -2.97 -6.96
N MET A 278 15.98 -3.96 -6.11
CA MET A 278 14.95 -4.95 -6.40
C MET A 278 13.55 -4.32 -6.52
N ARG A 279 13.21 -3.35 -5.66
CA ARG A 279 11.95 -2.59 -5.74
C ARG A 279 11.83 -1.81 -7.05
N PHE A 280 12.93 -1.29 -7.58
CA PHE A 280 12.95 -0.66 -8.90
C PHE A 280 12.55 -1.64 -10.01
N PHE A 281 13.06 -2.86 -10.00
CA PHE A 281 12.67 -3.88 -10.96
C PHE A 281 11.19 -4.27 -10.83
N TYR A 282 10.65 -4.34 -9.61
CA TYR A 282 9.21 -4.53 -9.42
C TYR A 282 8.38 -3.39 -10.02
N LEU A 283 8.82 -2.14 -9.86
CA LEU A 283 8.15 -0.98 -10.46
C LEU A 283 8.22 -1.01 -11.98
N MET A 284 9.37 -1.35 -12.55
CA MET A 284 9.52 -1.45 -14.00
C MET A 284 8.70 -2.60 -14.60
N ALA A 285 8.63 -3.74 -13.91
CA ALA A 285 7.76 -4.85 -14.30
C ALA A 285 6.27 -4.48 -14.23
N LEU A 286 5.85 -3.80 -13.14
CA LEU A 286 4.49 -3.29 -12.99
C LEU A 286 4.14 -2.29 -14.09
N TYR A 287 5.03 -1.35 -14.33
CA TYR A 287 4.88 -0.34 -15.36
C TYR A 287 4.75 -0.97 -16.76
N GLY A 288 5.63 -1.91 -17.12
CA GLY A 288 5.59 -2.65 -18.39
C GLY A 288 4.27 -3.43 -18.54
N ALA A 289 3.87 -4.17 -17.51
CA ALA A 289 2.61 -4.92 -17.50
C ALA A 289 1.38 -4.00 -17.63
N CYS A 290 1.41 -2.78 -17.09
CA CYS A 290 0.34 -1.80 -17.27
C CYS A 290 0.22 -1.29 -18.72
N GLN A 291 1.29 -1.31 -19.52
CA GLN A 291 1.26 -0.87 -20.92
C GLN A 291 0.69 -1.90 -21.89
N GLU A 292 0.74 -3.18 -21.54
CA GLU A 292 0.24 -4.25 -22.39
C GLU A 292 -1.25 -4.12 -22.70
N ARG A 293 -1.63 -4.38 -23.98
CA ARG A 293 -3.03 -4.36 -24.41
C ARG A 293 -3.73 -5.65 -23.94
N GLY A 294 -4.73 -5.52 -23.11
CA GLY A 294 -5.54 -6.60 -22.57
C GLY A 294 -5.99 -6.25 -21.15
N THR A 295 -6.93 -7.01 -20.60
CA THR A 295 -7.19 -7.04 -19.16
C THR A 295 -6.00 -7.78 -18.55
N GLY A 296 -4.94 -7.05 -18.19
CA GLY A 296 -3.82 -7.63 -17.47
C GLY A 296 -4.34 -8.44 -16.28
N ASP A 297 -3.67 -9.51 -15.95
CA ASP A 297 -3.94 -10.28 -14.75
C ASP A 297 -3.89 -9.33 -13.54
N SER A 298 -5.05 -8.93 -13.04
CA SER A 298 -5.14 -7.94 -11.95
C SER A 298 -4.48 -8.46 -10.67
N ASP A 299 -4.40 -9.79 -10.51
CA ASP A 299 -3.66 -10.42 -9.42
C ASP A 299 -2.16 -10.20 -9.60
N TRP A 300 -1.65 -10.40 -10.82
CA TRP A 300 -0.25 -10.13 -11.15
C TRP A 300 0.14 -8.66 -10.87
N LEU A 301 -0.63 -7.70 -11.37
CA LEU A 301 -0.40 -6.27 -11.13
C LEU A 301 -0.45 -5.94 -9.63
N THR A 302 -1.39 -6.53 -8.90
CA THR A 302 -1.53 -6.34 -7.44
C THR A 302 -0.33 -6.91 -6.69
N ARG A 303 0.16 -8.08 -7.06
CA ARG A 303 1.34 -8.72 -6.45
C ARG A 303 2.60 -7.91 -6.70
N LEU A 304 2.80 -7.40 -7.91
CA LEU A 304 3.91 -6.51 -8.25
C LEU A 304 3.86 -5.22 -7.44
N ASN A 305 2.69 -4.57 -7.37
CA ASN A 305 2.53 -3.33 -6.59
C ASN A 305 2.80 -3.55 -5.10
N ARG A 306 2.33 -4.67 -4.53
CA ARG A 306 2.56 -5.03 -3.13
C ARG A 306 3.96 -5.59 -2.87
N ARG A 307 4.77 -5.73 -3.92
CA ARG A 307 6.14 -6.28 -3.86
C ARG A 307 6.18 -7.63 -3.15
N GLN A 308 5.19 -8.47 -3.41
CA GLN A 308 5.17 -9.84 -2.92
C GLN A 308 6.30 -10.62 -3.59
N THR A 309 6.89 -11.56 -2.88
CA THR A 309 7.94 -12.40 -3.44
C THR A 309 7.44 -13.13 -4.69
N VAL A 310 8.11 -12.87 -5.82
CA VAL A 310 7.80 -13.41 -7.14
C VAL A 310 8.99 -14.22 -7.62
N SER A 311 8.72 -15.39 -8.21
CA SER A 311 9.77 -16.25 -8.77
C SER A 311 10.23 -15.77 -10.13
N HIS A 312 11.45 -16.16 -10.51
CA HIS A 312 11.99 -15.94 -11.86
C HIS A 312 11.09 -16.53 -12.96
N ALA A 313 10.49 -17.72 -12.68
CA ALA A 313 9.56 -18.37 -13.60
C ALA A 313 8.27 -17.54 -13.82
N GLU A 314 7.80 -16.84 -12.81
CA GLU A 314 6.64 -15.94 -12.92
C GLU A 314 7.00 -14.71 -13.74
N PHE A 315 8.13 -14.06 -13.50
CA PHE A 315 8.62 -12.96 -14.35
C PHE A 315 8.78 -13.42 -15.79
N ALA A 316 9.30 -14.62 -16.05
CA ALA A 316 9.44 -15.18 -17.38
C ALA A 316 8.09 -15.47 -18.05
N ARG A 317 7.13 -16.03 -17.30
CA ARG A 317 5.76 -16.34 -17.80
C ARG A 317 5.03 -15.09 -18.27
N HIS A 318 5.20 -13.98 -17.56
CA HIS A 318 4.59 -12.70 -17.89
C HIS A 318 5.46 -11.82 -18.79
N ASP A 319 6.56 -12.35 -19.31
CA ASP A 319 7.57 -11.61 -20.11
C ASP A 319 7.92 -10.21 -19.57
N SER A 320 7.95 -10.10 -18.24
CA SER A 320 8.05 -8.83 -17.52
C SER A 320 9.31 -8.02 -17.89
N PHE A 321 10.34 -8.68 -18.39
CA PHE A 321 11.59 -8.10 -18.84
C PHE A 321 11.91 -8.51 -20.27
N GLY A 322 10.92 -8.41 -21.17
CA GLY A 322 11.14 -8.48 -22.61
C GLY A 322 11.98 -7.30 -23.13
N GLU A 323 12.40 -7.36 -24.38
CA GLU A 323 13.35 -6.39 -24.99
C GLU A 323 12.95 -4.93 -24.76
N ALA A 324 11.68 -4.59 -24.97
CA ALA A 324 11.18 -3.23 -24.79
C ALA A 324 11.27 -2.75 -23.32
N THR A 325 10.93 -3.61 -22.35
CA THR A 325 11.03 -3.27 -20.93
C THR A 325 12.48 -3.14 -20.49
N LEU A 326 13.37 -4.01 -20.96
CA LEU A 326 14.79 -3.94 -20.65
C LEU A 326 15.47 -2.69 -21.22
N ALA A 327 15.09 -2.29 -22.44
CA ALA A 327 15.56 -1.02 -23.01
C ALA A 327 15.15 0.16 -22.13
N ARG A 328 13.91 0.20 -21.65
CA ARG A 328 13.45 1.25 -20.71
C ARG A 328 14.16 1.18 -19.35
N VAL A 329 14.39 -0.02 -18.83
CA VAL A 329 15.17 -0.24 -17.59
C VAL A 329 16.55 0.38 -17.72
N SER A 330 17.29 0.03 -18.79
CA SER A 330 18.64 0.55 -19.02
C SER A 330 18.63 2.07 -19.20
N THR A 331 17.72 2.61 -20.02
CA THR A 331 17.59 4.06 -20.24
C THR A 331 17.30 4.80 -18.93
N MET A 332 16.41 4.26 -18.10
CA MET A 332 16.07 4.88 -16.82
C MET A 332 17.22 4.80 -15.81
N LEU A 333 17.91 3.66 -15.73
CA LEU A 333 19.07 3.50 -14.85
C LEU A 333 20.24 4.41 -15.30
N ASP A 334 20.45 4.56 -16.60
CA ASP A 334 21.46 5.50 -17.13
C ASP A 334 21.13 6.94 -16.78
N TYR A 335 19.86 7.31 -16.88
CA TYR A 335 19.40 8.63 -16.47
C TYR A 335 19.64 8.89 -14.99
N LEU A 336 19.27 7.92 -14.13
CA LEU A 336 19.44 8.05 -12.66
C LEU A 336 20.91 8.05 -12.25
N ALA A 337 21.79 7.33 -12.96
CA ALA A 337 23.24 7.30 -12.70
C ALA A 337 23.98 8.52 -13.24
N GLY A 338 23.37 9.26 -14.16
CA GLY A 338 23.93 10.48 -14.73
C GLY A 338 23.65 11.72 -13.88
N THR A 339 23.01 12.71 -14.49
CA THR A 339 22.63 13.98 -13.82
C THR A 339 21.11 14.14 -13.86
N PRO A 340 20.37 13.35 -13.05
CA PRO A 340 18.92 13.41 -13.06
C PRO A 340 18.39 14.71 -12.45
N ASP A 341 17.19 15.11 -12.86
CA ASP A 341 16.47 16.20 -12.21
C ASP A 341 16.20 15.84 -10.73
N PRO A 342 16.43 16.75 -9.78
CA PRO A 342 16.19 16.47 -8.36
C PRO A 342 14.74 16.09 -8.04
N GLY A 343 13.74 16.65 -8.75
CA GLY A 343 12.33 16.32 -8.61
C GLY A 343 12.05 14.89 -9.08
N ASP A 344 12.63 14.47 -10.20
CA ASP A 344 12.52 13.10 -10.69
C ASP A 344 13.13 12.09 -9.72
N MET A 345 14.30 12.41 -9.18
CA MET A 345 14.96 11.58 -8.17
C MET A 345 14.07 11.43 -6.92
N ALA A 346 13.44 12.52 -6.49
CA ALA A 346 12.50 12.49 -5.35
C ALA A 346 11.26 11.65 -5.66
N LEU A 347 10.65 11.79 -6.84
CA LEU A 347 9.50 10.98 -7.28
C LEU A 347 9.86 9.49 -7.37
N CYS A 348 11.01 9.16 -7.98
CA CYS A 348 11.49 7.78 -8.05
C CYS A 348 11.70 7.19 -6.66
N ARG A 349 12.37 7.92 -5.76
CA ARG A 349 12.57 7.48 -4.39
C ARG A 349 11.25 7.28 -3.64
N GLN A 350 10.30 8.16 -3.80
CA GLN A 350 8.98 8.05 -3.18
C GLN A 350 8.25 6.79 -3.67
N ALA A 351 8.24 6.52 -4.97
CA ALA A 351 7.66 5.31 -5.54
C ALA A 351 8.37 4.03 -5.06
N LEU A 352 9.69 4.08 -4.82
CA LEU A 352 10.45 2.95 -4.27
C LEU A 352 10.12 2.68 -2.79
N LEU A 353 9.83 3.70 -2.01
CA LEU A 353 9.57 3.57 -0.57
C LEU A 353 8.11 3.26 -0.25
N ARG A 354 7.16 3.68 -1.07
CA ARG A 354 5.72 3.56 -0.84
C ARG A 354 5.08 2.57 -1.83
N ASN A 355 3.94 2.01 -1.44
CA ASN A 355 3.09 1.18 -2.31
C ASN A 355 1.86 1.98 -2.80
N ASP A 356 2.02 3.29 -2.97
CA ASP A 356 0.95 4.17 -3.41
C ASP A 356 0.84 4.17 -4.94
N LEU A 357 -0.35 3.91 -5.46
CA LEU A 357 -0.60 3.80 -6.91
C LEU A 357 -0.38 5.13 -7.64
N MET A 358 -0.60 6.25 -6.96
CA MET A 358 -0.35 7.58 -7.51
C MET A 358 1.17 7.82 -7.71
N ASP A 359 1.98 7.36 -6.74
CA ASP A 359 3.44 7.46 -6.85
C ASP A 359 3.96 6.58 -8.00
N VAL A 360 3.35 5.41 -8.22
CA VAL A 360 3.66 4.56 -9.40
C VAL A 360 3.29 5.26 -10.71
N ALA A 361 2.14 5.92 -10.79
CA ALA A 361 1.75 6.67 -11.99
C ALA A 361 2.71 7.84 -12.27
N ARG A 362 3.11 8.59 -11.24
CA ARG A 362 4.11 9.67 -11.35
C ARG A 362 5.47 9.14 -11.79
N PHE A 363 5.92 8.03 -11.21
CA PHE A 363 7.12 7.33 -11.66
C PHE A 363 7.02 6.97 -13.15
N GLY A 364 5.88 6.44 -13.59
CA GLY A 364 5.62 6.12 -15.00
C GLY A 364 5.75 7.34 -15.92
N SER A 365 5.32 8.53 -15.49
CA SER A 365 5.48 9.76 -16.29
C SER A 365 6.95 10.18 -16.43
N VAL A 366 7.77 9.94 -15.41
CA VAL A 366 9.23 10.16 -15.48
C VAL A 366 9.86 9.18 -16.49
N VAL A 367 9.49 7.89 -16.42
CA VAL A 367 9.98 6.88 -17.37
C VAL A 367 9.67 7.26 -18.81
N GLU A 368 8.42 7.68 -19.10
CA GLU A 368 8.02 8.10 -20.45
C GLU A 368 8.81 9.31 -20.94
N ALA A 369 8.95 10.32 -20.09
CA ALA A 369 9.72 11.51 -20.47
C ALA A 369 11.19 11.20 -20.75
N VAL A 370 11.82 10.37 -19.91
CA VAL A 370 13.22 9.97 -20.09
C VAL A 370 13.40 9.16 -21.37
N CYS A 371 12.49 8.21 -21.64
CA CYS A 371 12.52 7.41 -22.86
C CYS A 371 12.26 8.26 -24.13
N ALA A 372 11.27 9.17 -24.07
CA ALA A 372 10.97 10.05 -25.20
C ALA A 372 12.12 11.01 -25.50
N ALA A 373 12.74 11.58 -24.48
CA ALA A 373 13.92 12.43 -24.64
C ALA A 373 15.12 11.66 -25.23
N ALA A 374 15.37 10.43 -24.77
CA ALA A 374 16.42 9.58 -25.30
C ALA A 374 16.20 9.26 -26.77
N LEU A 375 14.98 8.95 -27.20
CA LEU A 375 14.62 8.71 -28.61
C LEU A 375 14.82 9.96 -29.47
N ALA A 376 14.55 11.14 -28.91
CA ALA A 376 14.75 12.43 -29.60
C ALA A 376 16.22 12.90 -29.59
N GLY A 377 17.14 12.21 -28.91
CA GLY A 377 18.52 12.65 -28.72
C GLY A 377 18.63 13.95 -27.90
N ALA A 378 17.62 14.25 -27.06
CA ALA A 378 17.52 15.46 -26.26
C ALA A 378 17.93 15.21 -24.79
N PRO A 379 18.37 16.25 -24.07
CA PRO A 379 18.64 16.12 -22.62
C PRO A 379 17.39 15.70 -21.86
N ALA A 380 17.45 14.60 -21.11
CA ALA A 380 16.31 14.05 -20.41
C ALA A 380 15.91 14.86 -19.15
N ALA A 381 16.86 15.54 -18.50
CA ALA A 381 16.65 16.30 -17.27
C ALA A 381 16.18 17.74 -17.48
N THR A 382 16.46 18.32 -18.62
CA THR A 382 16.30 19.76 -18.86
C THR A 382 15.64 20.05 -20.21
N GLY A 383 15.16 21.28 -20.33
CA GLY A 383 14.57 21.76 -21.60
C GLY A 383 13.09 22.11 -21.47
N GLU A 384 12.61 22.86 -22.46
CA GLU A 384 11.24 23.34 -22.48
C GLU A 384 10.21 22.21 -22.61
N ALA A 385 10.45 21.26 -23.52
CA ALA A 385 9.59 20.08 -23.68
C ALA A 385 9.45 19.29 -22.36
N ARG A 386 10.54 19.15 -21.60
CA ARG A 386 10.53 18.48 -20.31
C ARG A 386 9.70 19.22 -19.26
N ARG A 387 9.84 20.54 -19.13
CA ARG A 387 9.03 21.34 -18.20
C ARG A 387 7.55 21.27 -18.57
N ARG A 388 7.21 21.43 -19.84
CA ARG A 388 5.84 21.34 -20.36
C ARG A 388 5.23 19.97 -20.09
N TRP A 389 5.99 18.90 -20.32
CA TRP A 389 5.60 17.53 -19.99
C TRP A 389 5.31 17.38 -18.51
N ASN A 390 6.24 17.79 -17.65
CA ASN A 390 6.09 17.67 -16.22
C ASN A 390 4.85 18.41 -15.70
N ARG A 391 4.59 19.63 -16.18
CA ARG A 391 3.40 20.41 -15.80
C ARG A 391 2.11 19.68 -16.18
N VAL A 392 1.96 19.30 -17.44
CA VAL A 392 0.73 18.65 -17.94
C VAL A 392 0.49 17.30 -17.24
N THR A 393 1.52 16.45 -17.15
CA THR A 393 1.37 15.13 -16.56
C THR A 393 1.15 15.19 -15.05
N ALA A 394 1.77 16.13 -14.34
CA ALA A 394 1.51 16.35 -12.92
C ALA A 394 0.05 16.77 -12.68
N ASN A 395 -0.49 17.68 -13.50
CA ASN A 395 -1.88 18.12 -13.42
C ASN A 395 -2.85 16.96 -13.71
N LEU A 396 -2.62 16.22 -14.80
CA LEU A 396 -3.48 15.10 -15.20
C LEU A 396 -3.45 13.96 -14.18
N ILE A 397 -2.25 13.49 -13.80
CA ILE A 397 -2.09 12.41 -12.82
C ILE A 397 -2.59 12.86 -11.44
N GLY A 398 -2.25 14.07 -11.02
CA GLY A 398 -2.69 14.64 -9.73
C GLY A 398 -4.21 14.67 -9.58
N ASN A 399 -4.95 14.82 -10.66
CA ASN A 399 -6.40 14.85 -10.68
C ASN A 399 -7.06 13.56 -11.19
N ALA A 400 -6.27 12.57 -11.61
CA ALA A 400 -6.79 11.28 -12.01
C ALA A 400 -7.27 10.47 -10.81
N ARG A 401 -8.29 9.65 -11.03
CA ARG A 401 -8.77 8.70 -10.04
C ARG A 401 -8.01 7.40 -10.17
N ILE A 402 -7.02 7.20 -9.29
CA ILE A 402 -6.17 6.00 -9.27
C ILE A 402 -6.38 5.29 -7.93
N ASP A 403 -7.48 4.52 -7.82
CA ASP A 403 -7.90 3.86 -6.59
C ASP A 403 -7.51 2.37 -6.56
N ASP A 404 -7.25 1.78 -7.72
CA ASP A 404 -6.91 0.36 -7.89
C ASP A 404 -5.95 0.15 -9.08
N VAL A 405 -5.47 -1.08 -9.25
CA VAL A 405 -4.52 -1.43 -10.33
C VAL A 405 -5.10 -1.27 -11.74
N SER A 406 -6.42 -1.35 -11.90
CA SER A 406 -7.08 -1.15 -13.20
C SER A 406 -7.08 0.32 -13.60
N THR A 407 -7.38 1.21 -12.65
CA THR A 407 -7.30 2.66 -12.86
C THR A 407 -5.86 3.14 -13.01
N LEU A 408 -4.89 2.53 -12.30
CA LEU A 408 -3.47 2.73 -12.56
C LEU A 408 -3.09 2.36 -13.99
N GLN A 409 -3.51 1.18 -14.46
CA GLN A 409 -3.24 0.71 -15.82
C GLN A 409 -3.75 1.70 -16.87
N MET A 410 -4.96 2.24 -16.68
CA MET A 410 -5.50 3.26 -17.58
C MET A 410 -4.66 4.55 -17.57
N ALA A 411 -4.28 5.03 -16.39
CA ALA A 411 -3.46 6.24 -16.27
C ALA A 411 -2.07 6.07 -16.93
N VAL A 412 -1.41 4.91 -16.70
CA VAL A 412 -0.11 4.58 -17.35
C VAL A 412 -0.24 4.57 -18.86
N ARG A 413 -1.28 3.94 -19.41
CA ARG A 413 -1.53 3.91 -20.86
C ARG A 413 -1.83 5.29 -21.42
N GLY A 414 -2.59 6.11 -20.70
CA GLY A 414 -2.85 7.48 -21.09
C GLY A 414 -1.57 8.33 -21.13
N THR A 415 -0.70 8.18 -20.14
CA THR A 415 0.60 8.84 -20.09
C THR A 415 1.50 8.38 -21.24
N ALA A 416 1.56 7.08 -21.51
CA ALA A 416 2.32 6.54 -22.63
C ALA A 416 1.81 7.04 -24.01
N ALA A 417 0.48 7.20 -24.15
CA ALA A 417 -0.10 7.78 -25.37
C ALA A 417 0.31 9.25 -25.56
N LEU A 418 0.38 10.03 -24.48
CA LEU A 418 0.86 11.40 -24.52
C LEU A 418 2.36 11.51 -24.84
N ALA A 419 3.17 10.50 -24.51
CA ALA A 419 4.61 10.51 -24.77
C ALA A 419 4.95 10.57 -26.27
N ALA A 420 4.06 10.11 -27.13
CA ALA A 420 4.20 10.28 -28.58
C ALA A 420 4.26 11.77 -29.01
N HIS A 421 3.73 12.65 -28.17
CA HIS A 421 3.66 14.11 -28.38
C HIS A 421 4.66 14.88 -27.52
N PHE A 422 5.65 14.21 -26.90
CA PHE A 422 6.55 14.81 -25.90
C PHE A 422 7.20 16.13 -26.37
N ALA A 423 7.67 16.18 -27.60
CA ALA A 423 8.37 17.35 -28.14
C ALA A 423 7.42 18.51 -28.50
N THR A 424 6.18 18.22 -28.86
CA THR A 424 5.17 19.13 -29.39
C THR A 424 3.90 19.12 -28.55
N LEU A 425 4.01 18.78 -27.26
CA LEU A 425 2.87 18.49 -26.39
C LEU A 425 1.88 19.67 -26.30
N TYR A 426 2.37 20.91 -26.21
CA TYR A 426 1.50 22.07 -26.10
C TYR A 426 0.77 22.35 -27.42
N GLU A 427 1.49 22.29 -28.51
CA GLU A 427 0.95 22.51 -29.86
C GLU A 427 -0.12 21.45 -30.16
N ASP A 428 0.19 20.18 -29.91
CA ASP A 428 -0.73 19.07 -30.16
C ASP A 428 -1.97 19.12 -29.25
N LEU A 429 -1.81 19.45 -27.95
CA LEU A 429 -2.95 19.66 -27.05
C LEU A 429 -3.84 20.83 -27.48
N ALA A 430 -3.25 21.93 -27.98
CA ALA A 430 -4.00 23.09 -28.42
C ALA A 430 -4.83 22.82 -29.69
N GLU A 431 -4.26 22.08 -30.64
CA GLU A 431 -4.84 21.88 -31.96
C GLU A 431 -5.67 20.59 -32.08
N GLN A 432 -5.25 19.51 -31.43
CA GLN A 432 -5.86 18.20 -31.57
C GLN A 432 -6.84 17.90 -30.41
N ASP A 433 -7.78 16.99 -30.64
CA ASP A 433 -8.65 16.44 -29.62
C ASP A 433 -8.03 15.18 -29.01
N LEU A 434 -6.91 15.36 -28.27
CA LEU A 434 -6.25 14.28 -27.59
C LEU A 434 -7.10 13.78 -26.42
N ARG A 435 -7.45 12.50 -26.42
CA ARG A 435 -8.25 11.85 -25.38
C ARG A 435 -7.53 10.62 -24.79
N PRO A 436 -6.40 10.83 -24.10
CA PRO A 436 -5.70 9.74 -23.45
C PRO A 436 -6.60 9.10 -22.38
N VAL A 437 -6.64 7.77 -22.36
CA VAL A 437 -7.43 7.01 -21.39
C VAL A 437 -6.94 7.27 -19.96
N GLY A 438 -7.82 7.08 -18.98
CA GLY A 438 -7.47 7.18 -17.54
C GLY A 438 -7.50 8.60 -16.99
N PHE A 439 -7.74 9.63 -17.80
CA PHE A 439 -7.85 11.02 -17.38
C PHE A 439 -9.27 11.59 -17.56
N ASP A 440 -9.62 12.51 -16.68
CA ASP A 440 -10.92 13.19 -16.72
C ASP A 440 -11.01 14.12 -17.93
N GLY A 441 -12.09 14.03 -18.71
CA GLY A 441 -12.28 14.84 -19.91
C GLY A 441 -12.36 16.33 -19.62
N ALA A 442 -12.92 16.74 -18.47
CA ALA A 442 -12.98 18.15 -18.07
C ALA A 442 -11.57 18.68 -17.73
N GLN A 443 -10.73 17.84 -17.10
CA GLN A 443 -9.34 18.21 -16.84
C GLN A 443 -8.53 18.34 -18.14
N LEU A 444 -8.72 17.43 -19.09
CA LEU A 444 -8.07 17.52 -20.41
C LEU A 444 -8.48 18.79 -21.15
N GLN A 445 -9.76 19.17 -21.09
CA GLN A 445 -10.25 20.41 -21.69
C GLN A 445 -9.66 21.64 -20.98
N GLU A 446 -9.51 21.58 -19.66
CA GLU A 446 -8.84 22.64 -18.89
C GLU A 446 -7.37 22.78 -19.32
N GLU A 447 -6.61 21.66 -19.43
CA GLU A 447 -5.22 21.71 -19.91
C GLU A 447 -5.14 22.25 -21.33
N LYS A 448 -6.06 21.89 -22.23
CA LYS A 448 -6.16 22.48 -23.56
C LYS A 448 -6.32 24.00 -23.52
N THR A 449 -7.23 24.50 -22.69
CA THR A 449 -7.44 25.96 -22.53
C THR A 449 -6.17 26.65 -22.01
N LYS A 450 -5.51 26.07 -21.02
CA LYS A 450 -4.26 26.61 -20.44
C LYS A 450 -3.16 26.70 -21.48
N VAL A 451 -2.92 25.64 -22.26
CA VAL A 451 -1.87 25.67 -23.28
C VAL A 451 -2.19 26.62 -24.42
N GLN A 452 -3.47 26.79 -24.78
CA GLN A 452 -3.87 27.80 -25.75
C GLN A 452 -3.54 29.22 -25.28
N LEU A 453 -3.80 29.53 -23.99
CA LEU A 453 -3.43 30.83 -23.41
C LEU A 453 -1.91 31.04 -23.39
N ILE A 454 -1.15 30.02 -23.00
CA ILE A 454 0.33 30.07 -22.98
C ILE A 454 0.91 30.30 -24.38
N LEU A 455 0.38 29.62 -25.40
CA LEU A 455 0.83 29.78 -26.77
C LEU A 455 0.46 31.16 -27.36
N GLN A 456 -0.62 31.79 -26.88
CA GLN A 456 -1.00 33.15 -27.26
C GLN A 456 -0.12 34.21 -26.59
N ASP A 457 0.15 34.03 -25.29
CA ASP A 457 1.00 34.92 -24.48
C ASP A 457 1.75 34.08 -23.42
N GLY A 458 3.06 33.96 -23.59
CA GLY A 458 3.94 33.23 -22.69
C GLY A 458 3.93 33.72 -21.23
N GLY A 459 3.41 34.90 -20.98
CA GLY A 459 3.20 35.42 -19.60
C GLY A 459 2.20 34.62 -18.78
N TRP A 460 1.33 33.83 -19.43
CA TRP A 460 0.42 32.92 -18.76
C TRP A 460 1.10 31.72 -18.09
N GLU A 461 2.21 31.23 -18.65
CA GLU A 461 2.87 30.02 -18.12
C GLU A 461 3.26 30.19 -16.63
N PRO A 462 4.04 31.20 -16.22
CA PRO A 462 4.40 31.38 -14.82
C PRO A 462 3.19 31.71 -13.93
N ALA A 463 2.14 32.37 -14.45
CA ALA A 463 0.95 32.67 -13.68
C ALA A 463 0.13 31.39 -13.37
N LEU A 464 0.00 30.51 -14.37
CA LEU A 464 -0.66 29.21 -14.20
C LEU A 464 0.14 28.28 -13.30
N GLU A 465 1.45 28.16 -13.50
CA GLU A 465 2.33 27.33 -12.64
C GLU A 465 2.23 27.74 -11.16
N ALA A 466 2.21 29.04 -10.87
CA ALA A 466 2.06 29.52 -9.51
C ALA A 466 0.71 29.13 -8.87
N ALA A 467 -0.38 29.18 -9.63
CA ALA A 467 -1.69 28.77 -9.15
C ALA A 467 -1.83 27.23 -9.04
N GLU A 468 -1.30 26.51 -10.01
CA GLU A 468 -1.31 25.02 -10.07
C GLU A 468 -0.50 24.38 -8.92
N ALA A 469 0.56 25.05 -8.47
CA ALA A 469 1.40 24.61 -7.36
C ALA A 469 0.70 24.66 -5.99
N HIS A 470 -0.50 25.26 -5.90
CA HIS A 470 -1.23 25.32 -4.65
C HIS A 470 -1.62 23.91 -4.17
N GLU A 471 -1.33 23.62 -2.89
CA GLU A 471 -1.47 22.27 -2.31
C GLU A 471 -2.86 21.63 -2.46
N TYR A 472 -3.90 22.46 -2.49
CA TYR A 472 -5.28 22.01 -2.61
C TYR A 472 -5.75 21.92 -4.06
N PHE A 473 -5.34 22.86 -4.93
CA PHE A 473 -5.78 22.90 -6.33
C PHE A 473 -5.11 21.82 -7.18
N GLN A 474 -3.83 21.56 -6.93
CA GLN A 474 -3.06 20.51 -7.61
C GLN A 474 -3.28 20.49 -9.14
N GLY A 475 -3.15 21.65 -9.76
CA GLY A 475 -3.34 21.81 -11.20
C GLY A 475 -4.78 22.06 -11.65
N ARG A 476 -5.77 22.02 -10.78
CA ARG A 476 -7.19 22.31 -11.09
C ARG A 476 -7.53 23.77 -10.84
N VAL A 477 -7.30 24.61 -11.83
CA VAL A 477 -7.46 26.07 -11.74
C VAL A 477 -8.43 26.65 -12.78
N GLY A 478 -9.17 25.77 -13.49
CA GLY A 478 -10.14 26.18 -14.50
C GLY A 478 -11.21 27.15 -13.99
N PHE A 479 -11.63 27.01 -12.73
CA PHE A 479 -12.57 27.94 -12.09
C PHE A 479 -12.00 29.37 -11.98
N LEU A 480 -10.69 29.53 -11.77
CA LEU A 480 -10.03 30.84 -11.74
C LEU A 480 -9.99 31.45 -13.15
N LEU A 481 -9.79 30.64 -14.18
CA LEU A 481 -9.84 31.09 -15.56
C LEU A 481 -11.26 31.61 -15.91
N GLU A 482 -12.31 30.90 -15.53
CA GLU A 482 -13.69 31.30 -15.74
C GLU A 482 -14.02 32.61 -15.00
N MET A 483 -13.58 32.77 -13.75
CA MET A 483 -13.77 33.98 -12.97
C MET A 483 -13.03 35.20 -13.54
N SER A 484 -11.91 34.97 -14.23
CA SER A 484 -11.09 36.00 -14.83
C SER A 484 -11.55 36.46 -16.22
N ARG A 485 -12.65 35.88 -16.77
CA ARG A 485 -13.18 36.31 -18.06
C ARG A 485 -13.76 37.71 -18.01
N ASP A 486 -13.41 38.49 -19.03
CA ASP A 486 -13.97 39.81 -19.27
C ASP A 486 -15.37 39.71 -19.92
N GLU A 487 -15.95 40.86 -20.26
CA GLU A 487 -17.24 40.96 -20.96
C GLU A 487 -17.23 40.28 -22.34
N ALA A 488 -16.07 40.25 -23.01
CA ALA A 488 -15.85 39.54 -24.27
C ALA A 488 -15.57 38.03 -24.11
N GLN A 489 -15.70 37.49 -22.89
CA GLN A 489 -15.41 36.11 -22.56
C GLN A 489 -13.95 35.68 -22.76
N GLN A 490 -13.04 36.67 -22.79
CA GLN A 490 -11.60 36.39 -22.84
C GLN A 490 -11.01 36.39 -21.44
N ALA A 491 -10.08 35.46 -21.17
CA ALA A 491 -9.41 35.39 -19.89
C ALA A 491 -8.45 36.57 -19.71
N ASP A 492 -8.63 37.35 -18.63
CA ASP A 492 -7.73 38.44 -18.25
C ASP A 492 -6.69 37.95 -17.24
N MET A 493 -5.40 38.09 -17.58
CA MET A 493 -4.29 37.62 -16.76
C MET A 493 -4.20 38.35 -15.41
N ALA A 494 -4.49 39.65 -15.38
CA ALA A 494 -4.41 40.45 -14.15
C ALA A 494 -5.51 40.01 -13.18
N ALA A 495 -6.74 39.86 -13.67
CA ALA A 495 -7.85 39.32 -12.91
C ALA A 495 -7.56 37.87 -12.42
N PHE A 496 -7.00 37.00 -13.28
CA PHE A 496 -6.61 35.65 -12.90
C PHE A 496 -5.65 35.65 -11.70
N LYS A 497 -4.61 36.47 -11.74
CA LYS A 497 -3.65 36.56 -10.63
C LYS A 497 -4.30 37.02 -9.33
N VAL A 498 -5.26 37.95 -9.41
CA VAL A 498 -6.01 38.43 -8.23
C VAL A 498 -6.87 37.29 -7.65
N TYR A 499 -7.66 36.62 -8.48
CA TYR A 499 -8.48 35.49 -7.99
C TYR A 499 -7.65 34.31 -7.52
N ALA A 500 -6.53 34.01 -8.16
CA ALA A 500 -5.61 32.96 -7.73
C ALA A 500 -5.03 33.25 -6.33
N ALA A 501 -4.64 34.50 -6.05
CA ALA A 501 -4.15 34.91 -4.75
C ALA A 501 -5.25 34.79 -3.68
N ARG A 502 -6.44 35.34 -3.93
CA ARG A 502 -7.57 35.29 -2.99
C ARG A 502 -8.02 33.86 -2.70
N ALA A 503 -8.27 33.07 -3.73
CA ALA A 503 -8.68 31.68 -3.58
C ALA A 503 -7.56 30.85 -2.91
N GLY A 504 -6.29 31.08 -3.26
CA GLY A 504 -5.16 30.42 -2.63
C GLY A 504 -5.11 30.66 -1.12
N THR A 505 -5.37 31.89 -0.67
CA THR A 505 -5.45 32.19 0.76
C THR A 505 -6.63 31.48 1.44
N LEU A 506 -7.81 31.48 0.83
CA LEU A 506 -9.01 30.83 1.38
C LEU A 506 -8.85 29.32 1.51
N PHE A 507 -8.21 28.69 0.52
CA PHE A 507 -7.96 27.24 0.50
C PHE A 507 -6.61 26.85 1.13
N ALA A 508 -5.90 27.79 1.74
CA ALA A 508 -4.72 27.46 2.56
C ALA A 508 -5.12 26.56 3.74
N ARG A 509 -4.24 25.64 4.08
CA ARG A 509 -4.50 24.62 5.12
C ARG A 509 -4.98 25.23 6.44
N GLN A 510 -4.40 26.35 6.86
CA GLN A 510 -4.73 27.03 8.10
C GLN A 510 -6.21 27.44 8.18
N LEU A 511 -6.77 27.99 7.11
CA LEU A 511 -8.20 28.37 7.08
C LEU A 511 -9.13 27.17 6.90
N ARG A 512 -8.73 26.20 6.07
CA ARG A 512 -9.52 24.97 5.85
C ARG A 512 -9.64 24.08 7.09
N GLU A 513 -8.64 24.08 7.95
CA GLU A 513 -8.59 23.27 9.17
C GLU A 513 -8.89 24.10 10.43
N SER A 514 -9.40 25.34 10.29
CA SER A 514 -9.73 26.20 11.41
C SER A 514 -10.88 25.60 12.24
N GLU A 515 -10.76 25.59 13.57
CA GLU A 515 -11.81 25.10 14.48
C GLU A 515 -13.10 25.93 14.37
N GLY A 516 -13.00 27.20 13.97
CA GLY A 516 -14.10 28.11 13.80
C GLY A 516 -14.92 27.88 12.53
N LEU A 517 -14.45 27.04 11.57
CA LEU A 517 -15.09 26.82 10.27
C LEU A 517 -15.46 28.13 9.57
N LEU A 518 -14.50 29.06 9.54
CA LEU A 518 -14.73 30.44 9.11
C LEU A 518 -15.19 30.53 7.65
N LEU A 519 -14.58 29.77 6.75
CA LEU A 519 -14.93 29.77 5.33
C LEU A 519 -16.37 29.32 5.11
N GLU A 520 -16.77 28.23 5.70
CA GLU A 520 -18.12 27.65 5.57
C GLU A 520 -19.19 28.61 6.13
N ARG A 521 -18.92 29.18 7.29
CA ARG A 521 -19.84 30.12 7.96
C ARG A 521 -19.95 31.47 7.22
N ALA A 522 -18.84 32.00 6.74
CA ALA A 522 -18.83 33.22 5.94
C ALA A 522 -19.56 33.03 4.61
N LEU A 523 -19.37 31.93 3.92
CA LEU A 523 -20.14 31.60 2.71
C LEU A 523 -21.63 31.52 3.01
N LEU A 524 -22.05 30.84 4.08
CA LEU A 524 -23.46 30.79 4.50
C LEU A 524 -24.03 32.14 4.85
N SER A 525 -23.22 33.09 5.33
CA SER A 525 -23.68 34.44 5.61
C SER A 525 -24.08 35.18 4.33
N GLN A 526 -23.46 34.85 3.20
CA GLN A 526 -23.73 35.49 1.92
C GLN A 526 -24.83 34.76 1.14
N TYR A 527 -24.75 33.44 1.03
CA TYR A 527 -25.72 32.64 0.30
C TYR A 527 -25.73 31.17 0.75
N ASP A 528 -26.79 30.45 0.39
CA ASP A 528 -26.83 28.99 0.56
C ASP A 528 -25.91 28.32 -0.50
N TYR A 529 -24.68 28.06 -0.12
CA TYR A 529 -23.67 27.51 -1.01
C TYR A 529 -23.69 25.99 -1.10
N LEU A 530 -24.49 25.30 -0.26
CA LEU A 530 -24.40 23.85 -0.06
C LEU A 530 -24.74 23.08 -1.35
N PRO A 531 -23.80 22.41 -2.01
CA PRO A 531 -24.08 21.59 -3.18
C PRO A 531 -24.95 20.38 -2.83
N GLY A 532 -25.95 20.14 -3.66
CA GLY A 532 -26.83 19.00 -3.51
C GLY A 532 -26.13 17.65 -3.75
N TRP A 533 -26.55 16.66 -3.00
CA TRP A 533 -26.15 15.25 -3.14
C TRP A 533 -27.39 14.35 -3.26
N SER A 534 -27.20 13.02 -3.36
CA SER A 534 -28.29 12.08 -3.46
C SER A 534 -29.25 12.11 -2.23
N PHE A 535 -30.51 11.79 -2.42
CA PHE A 535 -31.53 11.63 -1.35
C PHE A 535 -31.73 12.88 -0.46
N SER A 536 -31.88 14.05 -1.08
CA SER A 536 -32.12 15.33 -0.38
C SER A 536 -31.04 15.71 0.64
N ARG A 537 -29.80 15.24 0.43
CA ARG A 537 -28.63 15.62 1.22
C ARG A 537 -27.91 16.79 0.55
N TYR A 538 -27.30 17.63 1.39
CA TYR A 538 -26.51 18.79 0.98
C TYR A 538 -25.20 18.78 1.78
N SER A 539 -24.10 19.19 1.14
CA SER A 539 -22.76 19.08 1.70
C SER A 539 -22.21 20.41 2.20
N PHE A 540 -21.58 20.41 3.37
CA PHE A 540 -20.78 21.55 3.83
C PHE A 540 -19.37 21.59 3.22
N CYS A 541 -18.97 20.61 2.40
CA CYS A 541 -17.62 20.50 1.88
C CYS A 541 -16.54 20.50 2.98
N LEU A 542 -16.79 19.85 4.13
CA LEU A 542 -15.94 19.92 5.32
C LEU A 542 -14.54 19.31 5.12
N PRO A 543 -13.57 19.71 5.95
CA PRO A 543 -12.18 19.28 5.88
C PRO A 543 -12.02 17.75 6.01
N GLY A 544 -10.94 17.25 5.50
CA GLY A 544 -10.63 15.83 5.27
C GLY A 544 -10.37 15.58 3.80
N ALA A 545 -10.86 16.48 2.92
CA ALA A 545 -10.41 16.57 1.55
C ALA A 545 -9.01 17.18 1.50
N ARG A 546 -8.08 16.48 0.85
CA ARG A 546 -6.72 16.98 0.65
C ARG A 546 -6.57 17.79 -0.63
N SER A 547 -7.51 17.64 -1.54
CA SER A 547 -7.59 18.35 -2.81
C SER A 547 -8.98 18.21 -3.42
N PHE A 548 -9.26 18.91 -4.51
CA PHE A 548 -10.48 18.76 -5.31
C PHE A 548 -10.71 17.35 -5.86
N ARG A 549 -9.70 16.48 -5.83
CA ARG A 549 -9.78 15.09 -6.28
C ARG A 549 -10.46 14.17 -5.27
N ASP A 550 -10.41 14.46 -3.99
CA ASP A 550 -10.89 13.56 -2.96
C ASP A 550 -12.38 13.24 -3.12
N ARG A 551 -12.71 11.94 -2.96
CA ARG A 551 -14.10 11.49 -3.02
C ARG A 551 -14.94 12.22 -1.97
N GLY A 552 -16.05 12.81 -2.42
CA GLY A 552 -16.94 13.58 -1.58
C GLY A 552 -16.40 14.97 -1.26
N ASP A 553 -15.30 15.39 -1.85
CA ASP A 553 -15.01 16.81 -1.98
C ASP A 553 -16.01 17.43 -2.94
N HIS A 554 -16.73 18.41 -2.46
CA HIS A 554 -17.75 19.11 -3.25
C HIS A 554 -17.37 20.56 -3.53
N TRP A 555 -16.22 21.02 -3.08
CA TRP A 555 -15.73 22.37 -3.28
C TRP A 555 -15.65 22.75 -4.76
N LEU A 556 -15.33 21.82 -5.65
CA LEU A 556 -15.29 22.10 -7.08
C LEU A 556 -16.64 22.60 -7.63
N ARG A 557 -17.77 22.18 -7.02
CA ARG A 557 -19.10 22.67 -7.39
C ARG A 557 -19.36 24.06 -6.81
N VAL A 558 -18.82 24.34 -5.63
CA VAL A 558 -18.97 25.65 -4.97
C VAL A 558 -18.17 26.71 -5.71
N VAL A 559 -16.92 26.44 -6.03
CA VAL A 559 -16.05 27.38 -6.77
C VAL A 559 -16.50 27.58 -8.22
N GLY A 560 -17.28 26.67 -8.78
CA GLY A 560 -17.90 26.79 -10.10
C GLY A 560 -19.22 27.61 -10.10
N ASP A 561 -19.74 28.03 -8.92
CA ASP A 561 -20.94 28.88 -8.82
C ASP A 561 -20.53 30.35 -9.00
N ALA A 562 -21.27 31.08 -9.82
CA ALA A 562 -20.99 32.50 -10.07
C ALA A 562 -20.95 33.34 -8.78
N ARG A 563 -21.79 33.00 -7.79
CA ARG A 563 -21.84 33.69 -6.48
C ARG A 563 -20.55 33.54 -5.68
N PHE A 564 -19.72 32.53 -5.98
CA PHE A 564 -18.42 32.41 -5.35
C PHE A 564 -17.44 33.47 -5.84
N LYS A 565 -17.57 33.93 -7.09
CA LYS A 565 -16.82 35.09 -7.58
C LYS A 565 -17.20 36.34 -6.79
N ASP A 566 -18.51 36.60 -6.60
CA ASP A 566 -18.99 37.76 -5.82
C ASP A 566 -18.46 37.70 -4.36
N PHE A 567 -18.41 36.50 -3.78
CA PHE A 567 -17.82 36.28 -2.46
C PHE A 567 -16.32 36.61 -2.43
N LEU A 568 -15.54 36.20 -3.43
CA LEU A 568 -14.13 36.57 -3.55
C LEU A 568 -13.92 38.05 -3.76
N ASP A 569 -14.83 38.72 -4.46
CA ASP A 569 -14.78 40.19 -4.65
C ASP A 569 -15.06 40.92 -3.35
N ALA A 570 -16.02 40.43 -2.57
CA ALA A 570 -16.36 41.00 -1.26
C ALA A 570 -15.23 40.77 -0.21
N LEU A 571 -14.42 39.74 -0.36
CA LEU A 571 -13.27 39.48 0.53
C LEU A 571 -12.20 40.59 0.46
N GLY A 572 -12.07 41.24 -0.70
CA GLY A 572 -11.09 42.30 -0.89
C GLY A 572 -9.63 41.80 -0.95
N SER A 573 -8.68 42.68 -0.59
CA SER A 573 -7.24 42.42 -0.60
C SER A 573 -6.60 42.42 0.81
N GLY A 574 -7.45 42.48 1.85
CA GLY A 574 -7.00 42.48 3.25
C GLY A 574 -6.66 41.11 3.83
N ASP A 575 -6.56 41.05 5.15
CA ASP A 575 -6.42 39.79 5.85
C ASP A 575 -7.69 38.95 5.70
N ALA A 576 -7.56 37.77 5.15
CA ALA A 576 -8.71 36.93 4.82
C ALA A 576 -9.45 36.42 6.06
N GLU A 577 -8.74 36.10 7.15
CA GLU A 577 -9.35 35.63 8.40
C GLU A 577 -10.26 36.72 9.00
N SER A 578 -9.73 37.95 9.15
CA SER A 578 -10.50 39.07 9.64
C SER A 578 -11.69 39.38 8.74
N ALA A 579 -11.53 39.32 7.42
CA ALA A 579 -12.63 39.57 6.49
C ALA A 579 -13.77 38.54 6.61
N LEU A 580 -13.42 37.25 6.82
CA LEU A 580 -14.40 36.20 7.06
C LEU A 580 -15.11 36.38 8.40
N GLU A 581 -14.41 36.78 9.45
CA GLU A 581 -15.00 37.10 10.76
C GLU A 581 -15.97 38.28 10.66
N ASP A 582 -15.61 39.34 9.94
CA ASP A 582 -16.48 40.49 9.70
C ASP A 582 -17.73 40.09 8.91
N MET A 583 -17.63 39.28 7.88
CA MET A 583 -18.79 38.76 7.13
C MET A 583 -19.74 37.97 8.02
N ILE A 584 -19.20 37.16 8.95
CA ILE A 584 -19.97 36.39 9.92
C ILE A 584 -20.66 37.34 10.92
N ALA A 585 -19.92 38.29 11.47
CA ALA A 585 -20.41 39.22 12.50
C ALA A 585 -21.50 40.19 11.97
N THR A 586 -21.38 40.61 10.70
CA THR A 586 -22.32 41.55 10.04
C THR A 586 -23.44 40.83 9.28
N SER A 587 -23.55 39.50 9.40
CA SER A 587 -24.54 38.72 8.68
C SER A 587 -25.97 39.15 8.97
N ALA A 588 -26.71 39.55 7.95
CA ALA A 588 -28.13 39.84 8.01
C ALA A 588 -29.03 38.63 7.76
N CYS A 589 -28.49 37.42 7.79
CA CYS A 589 -29.21 36.19 7.52
C CYS A 589 -30.27 35.90 8.59
N THR A 590 -31.53 35.76 8.18
CA THR A 590 -32.67 35.51 9.09
C THR A 590 -33.22 34.09 8.99
N ASP A 591 -32.86 33.34 7.96
CA ASP A 591 -33.30 31.95 7.77
C ASP A 591 -32.52 30.93 8.64
N TRP A 592 -32.69 29.65 8.39
CA TRP A 592 -32.07 28.58 9.14
C TRP A 592 -30.53 28.69 9.23
N ARG A 593 -29.88 29.32 8.26
CA ARG A 593 -28.42 29.51 8.21
C ARG A 593 -27.89 30.28 9.41
N ARG A 594 -28.70 31.24 9.94
CA ARG A 594 -28.32 32.04 11.10
C ARG A 594 -27.87 31.21 12.31
N LEU A 595 -28.46 30.01 12.52
CA LEU A 595 -28.09 29.13 13.60
C LEU A 595 -26.70 28.54 13.39
N ILE A 596 -26.42 28.14 12.16
CA ILE A 596 -25.12 27.55 11.76
C ILE A 596 -24.03 28.62 11.74
N ILE A 597 -24.34 29.80 11.24
CA ILE A 597 -23.40 30.95 11.22
C ILE A 597 -22.98 31.30 12.66
N ALA A 598 -23.90 31.27 13.61
CA ALA A 598 -23.64 31.60 15.01
C ALA A 598 -22.90 30.49 15.78
N GLU A 599 -23.11 29.21 15.45
CA GLU A 599 -22.62 28.08 16.26
C GLU A 599 -21.90 27.05 15.39
N PRO A 600 -20.56 27.08 15.33
CA PRO A 600 -19.78 26.17 14.48
C PRO A 600 -19.90 24.69 14.87
N ARG A 601 -20.25 24.37 16.14
CA ARG A 601 -20.44 22.98 16.58
C ARG A 601 -21.56 22.27 15.83
N LEU A 602 -22.51 23.03 15.23
CA LEU A 602 -23.56 22.47 14.37
C LEU A 602 -22.98 21.86 13.09
N ILE A 603 -21.99 22.51 12.47
CA ILE A 603 -21.26 21.94 11.33
C ILE A 603 -20.37 20.78 11.80
N ALA A 604 -19.67 20.96 12.92
CA ALA A 604 -18.78 19.94 13.47
C ALA A 604 -19.50 18.62 13.79
N TYR A 605 -20.78 18.69 14.22
CA TYR A 605 -21.62 17.50 14.39
C TYR A 605 -21.76 16.70 13.09
N CYS A 606 -21.74 17.38 11.94
CA CYS A 606 -21.78 16.77 10.64
C CYS A 606 -20.39 16.20 10.22
N GLY A 607 -19.73 15.42 11.06
CA GLY A 607 -18.37 14.91 10.84
C GLY A 607 -18.14 14.23 9.49
N GLN A 608 -19.21 13.93 8.74
CA GLN A 608 -19.20 13.44 7.37
C GLN A 608 -19.88 14.39 6.39
N ARG A 609 -19.99 15.68 6.74
CA ARG A 609 -20.28 16.82 5.86
C ARG A 609 -21.73 17.07 5.48
N PHE A 610 -22.71 16.25 5.87
CA PHE A 610 -24.05 16.33 5.27
C PHE A 610 -25.12 16.82 6.21
N ILE A 611 -26.02 17.64 5.63
CA ILE A 611 -27.36 17.86 6.14
C ILE A 611 -28.39 17.17 5.24
N LYS A 612 -29.59 16.93 5.76
CA LYS A 612 -30.76 16.49 5.00
C LYS A 612 -31.88 17.50 5.17
N ARG A 613 -32.53 17.91 4.07
CA ARG A 613 -33.69 18.77 4.08
C ARG A 613 -34.93 17.92 3.81
N ARG A 614 -35.92 17.97 4.70
CA ARG A 614 -37.15 17.21 4.57
C ARG A 614 -38.29 17.92 5.29
N ASP A 615 -39.43 18.10 4.64
CA ASP A 615 -40.67 18.62 5.23
C ASP A 615 -40.48 19.96 5.98
N GLY A 616 -39.67 20.86 5.42
CA GLY A 616 -39.35 22.14 6.05
C GLY A 616 -38.36 22.11 7.21
N ARG A 617 -37.84 20.92 7.56
CA ARG A 617 -36.86 20.69 8.62
C ARG A 617 -35.48 20.42 8.06
N ILE A 618 -34.47 20.69 8.86
CA ILE A 618 -33.06 20.43 8.54
C ILE A 618 -32.49 19.49 9.60
N TYR A 619 -31.99 18.35 9.10
CA TYR A 619 -31.37 17.35 9.95
C TYR A 619 -29.85 17.34 9.71
N LEU A 620 -29.07 17.42 10.79
CA LEU A 620 -27.63 17.28 10.79
C LEU A 620 -27.29 15.78 10.90
N ILE A 621 -26.45 15.29 9.99
CA ILE A 621 -26.15 13.85 9.86
C ILE A 621 -24.72 13.58 10.31
N SER A 622 -24.54 12.76 11.37
CA SER A 622 -23.23 12.45 11.94
C SER A 622 -22.37 11.53 11.07
N LYS A 623 -22.99 10.69 10.19
CA LYS A 623 -22.30 9.75 9.29
C LYS A 623 -23.07 9.60 7.98
N VAL A 624 -22.37 9.24 6.90
CA VAL A 624 -22.95 9.10 5.55
C VAL A 624 -23.84 7.85 5.40
N LYS A 625 -23.70 6.83 6.24
CA LYS A 625 -24.43 5.55 6.14
C LYS A 625 -25.90 5.70 6.53
N SER A 626 -26.78 4.88 5.97
CA SER A 626 -28.23 4.89 6.19
C SER A 626 -28.66 4.68 7.66
N SER A 627 -27.79 4.13 8.49
CA SER A 627 -27.98 3.93 9.94
C SER A 627 -27.36 5.02 10.81
N SER A 628 -27.06 6.22 10.24
CA SER A 628 -26.44 7.29 11.02
C SER A 628 -27.47 8.00 11.90
N ARG A 629 -27.07 8.29 13.14
CA ARG A 629 -27.84 9.15 14.02
C ARG A 629 -27.92 10.56 13.42
N HIS A 630 -29.07 11.20 13.53
CA HIS A 630 -29.28 12.57 13.13
C HIS A 630 -29.93 13.37 14.26
N VAL A 631 -29.71 14.66 14.21
CA VAL A 631 -30.34 15.66 15.09
C VAL A 631 -31.07 16.67 14.22
N GLU A 632 -32.12 17.29 14.75
CA GLU A 632 -32.80 18.38 14.06
C GLU A 632 -32.14 19.71 14.42
N LEU A 633 -31.97 20.58 13.44
CA LEU A 633 -31.14 21.78 13.53
C LEU A 633 -31.59 22.74 14.66
N CYS A 634 -32.87 23.09 14.72
CA CYS A 634 -33.38 24.10 15.67
C CYS A 634 -33.32 23.57 17.12
N THR A 635 -33.74 22.32 17.33
CA THR A 635 -33.71 21.70 18.66
C THR A 635 -32.29 21.45 19.15
N TYR A 636 -31.39 21.08 18.24
CA TYR A 636 -29.98 20.84 18.60
C TYR A 636 -29.22 22.15 18.84
N ALA A 637 -29.51 23.20 18.08
CA ALA A 637 -28.97 24.54 18.34
C ALA A 637 -29.41 25.06 19.70
N LEU A 638 -30.69 24.85 20.05
CA LEU A 638 -31.21 25.18 21.36
C LEU A 638 -30.51 24.41 22.46
N TYR A 639 -30.33 23.10 22.29
CA TYR A 639 -29.55 22.24 23.21
C TYR A 639 -28.14 22.78 23.46
N LEU A 640 -27.38 23.07 22.37
CA LEU A 640 -26.01 23.58 22.49
C LEU A 640 -25.93 24.94 23.18
N ALA A 641 -26.93 25.79 22.96
CA ALA A 641 -27.00 27.09 23.60
C ALA A 641 -27.33 27.00 25.10
N LEU A 642 -28.24 26.10 25.47
CA LEU A 642 -28.60 25.85 26.86
C LEU A 642 -27.44 25.15 27.62
N ASP A 643 -26.77 24.17 27.01
CA ASP A 643 -25.59 23.51 27.54
C ASP A 643 -24.45 24.51 27.82
N LYS A 644 -24.19 25.44 26.90
CA LYS A 644 -23.23 26.51 27.10
C LYS A 644 -23.61 27.46 28.23
N ALA A 645 -24.92 27.76 28.37
CA ALA A 645 -25.44 28.64 29.39
C ALA A 645 -25.51 27.96 30.78
N GLN A 646 -25.35 26.66 30.88
CA GLN A 646 -25.48 25.87 32.11
C GLN A 646 -24.55 26.34 33.24
N GLN A 647 -23.38 26.89 32.92
CA GLN A 647 -22.45 27.47 33.89
C GLN A 647 -22.88 28.88 34.42
N ALA A 648 -23.73 29.56 33.69
CA ALA A 648 -24.24 30.89 34.03
C ALA A 648 -25.76 30.90 34.27
N TRP A 649 -26.34 29.75 34.51
CA TRP A 649 -27.74 29.45 34.48
C TRP A 649 -28.53 30.20 35.57
N PRO A 650 -29.47 31.05 35.17
CA PRO A 650 -30.61 31.32 35.99
C PRO A 650 -31.83 30.58 35.41
N PHE A 651 -31.83 29.24 35.33
CA PHE A 651 -33.10 28.60 35.48
C PHE A 651 -33.56 29.00 36.86
N PRO A 652 -34.78 29.53 37.03
CA PRO A 652 -35.31 29.74 38.34
C PRO A 652 -35.19 28.41 39.04
N ALA A 653 -34.52 28.40 40.18
CA ALA A 653 -34.26 27.28 41.01
C ALA A 653 -35.03 26.05 40.54
N GLY A 654 -34.35 25.08 39.89
CA GLY A 654 -34.97 23.86 39.65
C GLY A 654 -34.84 23.18 38.30
N ALA A 655 -34.02 23.55 37.35
CA ALA A 655 -33.74 22.65 36.25
C ALA A 655 -32.49 21.81 36.58
N VAL A 656 -32.58 20.52 36.43
CA VAL A 656 -31.63 19.61 36.99
C VAL A 656 -30.90 18.83 35.95
N ASP A 657 -31.50 18.60 34.73
CA ASP A 657 -30.84 17.82 33.69
C ASP A 657 -31.25 18.25 32.28
N LEU A 658 -30.32 18.09 31.37
CA LEU A 658 -30.43 18.47 29.96
C LEU A 658 -29.86 17.32 29.12
N ASP A 659 -30.68 16.66 28.32
CA ASP A 659 -30.27 15.60 27.43
C ASP A 659 -30.80 15.77 26.01
N TYR A 660 -30.09 15.25 25.03
CA TYR A 660 -30.51 15.28 23.63
C TYR A 660 -30.58 13.89 23.02
N THR A 661 -31.74 13.50 22.56
CA THR A 661 -31.96 12.22 21.91
C THR A 661 -31.75 12.34 20.39
N ALA A 662 -30.55 11.91 19.94
CA ALA A 662 -30.25 11.71 18.53
C ALA A 662 -30.77 10.34 18.09
N VAL A 663 -31.47 10.27 16.96
CA VAL A 663 -32.15 9.06 16.48
C VAL A 663 -31.62 8.60 15.12
N THR A 664 -31.76 7.31 14.84
CA THR A 664 -31.56 6.76 13.47
C THR A 664 -32.86 6.81 12.67
N ASP A 665 -33.99 6.57 13.33
CA ASP A 665 -35.34 6.65 12.78
C ASP A 665 -36.24 7.43 13.77
N GLY A 666 -37.17 8.22 13.24
CA GLY A 666 -38.08 9.03 14.04
C GLY A 666 -37.62 10.49 14.17
N GLU A 667 -38.21 11.20 15.13
CA GLU A 667 -37.94 12.61 15.39
C GLU A 667 -36.99 12.78 16.59
N PRO A 668 -35.84 13.45 16.37
CA PRO A 668 -34.96 13.77 17.50
C PRO A 668 -35.56 14.83 18.40
N SER A 669 -35.19 14.84 19.67
CA SER A 669 -35.76 15.73 20.67
C SER A 669 -34.75 16.17 21.72
N LEU A 670 -34.96 17.37 22.24
CA LEU A 670 -34.33 17.89 23.43
C LEU A 670 -35.20 17.53 24.64
N SER A 671 -34.62 16.95 25.68
CA SER A 671 -35.27 16.64 26.96
C SER A 671 -34.71 17.52 28.05
N LEU A 672 -35.60 18.09 28.85
CA LEU A 672 -35.33 18.92 30.02
C LEU A 672 -36.00 18.32 31.24
N THR A 673 -35.28 18.16 32.34
CA THR A 673 -35.87 17.79 33.65
C THR A 673 -35.86 19.02 34.55
N LEU A 674 -37.02 19.40 35.06
CA LEU A 674 -37.22 20.55 35.96
C LEU A 674 -37.19 20.08 37.41
N GLU A 675 -37.08 21.01 38.41
CA GLU A 675 -36.96 20.69 39.84
C GLU A 675 -38.13 19.88 40.43
N ASP A 676 -39.31 20.02 39.88
CA ASP A 676 -40.51 19.29 40.26
C ASP A 676 -40.64 17.93 39.55
N ASP A 677 -39.52 17.37 39.07
CA ASP A 677 -39.45 16.15 38.28
C ASP A 677 -40.24 16.19 36.95
N LEU A 678 -40.70 17.37 36.52
CA LEU A 678 -41.38 17.54 35.23
C LEU A 678 -40.40 17.35 34.08
N GLN A 679 -40.65 16.35 33.25
CA GLN A 679 -39.87 16.08 32.06
C GLN A 679 -40.51 16.74 30.84
N LEU A 680 -39.86 17.75 30.30
CA LEU A 680 -40.27 18.42 29.07
C LEU A 680 -39.49 17.91 27.88
N ARG A 681 -40.18 17.55 26.82
CA ARG A 681 -39.60 17.21 25.53
C ARG A 681 -39.87 18.34 24.53
N VAL A 682 -38.82 18.89 23.94
CA VAL A 682 -38.90 19.90 22.89
C VAL A 682 -38.61 19.27 21.53
N VAL A 683 -39.54 19.47 20.61
CA VAL A 683 -39.44 18.99 19.22
C VAL A 683 -39.73 20.09 18.23
N HIS A 684 -39.18 20.00 17.01
CA HIS A 684 -39.59 20.88 15.92
C HIS A 684 -40.81 20.23 15.20
N ASP A 685 -41.97 20.78 15.35
CA ASP A 685 -43.20 20.31 14.71
C ASP A 685 -43.98 21.43 14.10
N ARG A 686 -44.55 21.24 12.89
CA ARG A 686 -45.38 22.18 12.13
C ARG A 686 -44.79 23.57 12.05
N GLY A 687 -43.48 23.70 11.80
CA GLY A 687 -42.80 24.98 11.65
C GLY A 687 -42.55 25.76 12.95
N ALA A 688 -42.64 25.13 14.12
CA ALA A 688 -42.34 25.72 15.41
C ALA A 688 -41.65 24.72 16.36
N LEU A 689 -40.93 25.23 17.35
CA LEU A 689 -40.49 24.45 18.50
C LEU A 689 -41.64 24.30 19.50
N ARG A 690 -42.03 23.08 19.83
CA ARG A 690 -43.15 22.76 20.70
C ARG A 690 -42.65 21.95 21.90
N CYS A 691 -43.27 22.20 23.06
CA CYS A 691 -43.00 21.53 24.32
C CYS A 691 -44.06 20.47 24.59
N PHE A 692 -43.66 19.31 25.11
CA PHE A 692 -44.53 18.19 25.47
C PHE A 692 -44.17 17.71 26.86
N ASP A 693 -45.20 17.44 27.67
CA ASP A 693 -45.16 16.63 28.88
C ASP A 693 -45.77 15.26 28.51
N GLY A 694 -44.94 14.22 28.40
CA GLY A 694 -45.33 12.98 27.78
C GLY A 694 -45.83 13.18 26.34
N GLU A 695 -47.10 12.88 26.06
CA GLU A 695 -47.74 13.11 24.76
C GLU A 695 -48.56 14.43 24.68
N ARG A 696 -48.70 15.13 25.80
CA ARG A 696 -49.51 16.33 25.87
C ARG A 696 -48.67 17.54 25.56
N GLU A 697 -49.13 18.35 24.58
CA GLU A 697 -48.52 19.66 24.27
C GLU A 697 -48.81 20.64 25.45
N VAL A 698 -47.77 21.32 25.90
CA VAL A 698 -47.81 22.27 27.01
C VAL A 698 -47.16 23.59 26.59
N ALA A 699 -47.56 24.68 27.21
CA ALA A 699 -46.88 25.96 26.99
C ALA A 699 -45.43 25.87 27.54
N PRO A 700 -44.46 26.48 26.87
CA PRO A 700 -43.10 26.52 27.39
C PRO A 700 -43.04 27.27 28.72
N PRO A 701 -42.24 26.82 29.71
CA PRO A 701 -41.97 27.60 30.89
C PRO A 701 -41.47 29.01 30.56
N ALA A 702 -41.81 30.01 31.36
CA ALA A 702 -41.47 31.43 31.06
C ALA A 702 -39.97 31.62 30.80
N ALA A 703 -39.10 30.89 31.53
CA ALA A 703 -37.65 30.96 31.33
C ALA A 703 -37.17 30.36 30.03
N LEU A 704 -37.96 29.48 29.38
CA LEU A 704 -37.62 28.81 28.11
C LEU A 704 -38.28 29.50 26.92
N ALA A 705 -39.32 30.31 27.13
CA ALA A 705 -40.14 30.91 26.06
C ALA A 705 -39.30 31.75 25.09
N ASP A 706 -38.42 32.63 25.59
CA ASP A 706 -37.55 33.46 24.78
C ASP A 706 -36.54 32.62 23.96
N TRP A 707 -36.02 31.53 24.52
CA TRP A 707 -35.11 30.61 23.86
C TRP A 707 -35.82 29.88 22.70
N ILE A 708 -37.03 29.41 22.92
CA ILE A 708 -37.83 28.75 21.89
C ILE A 708 -38.10 29.68 20.70
N VAL A 709 -38.44 30.94 20.97
CA VAL A 709 -38.62 31.94 19.91
C VAL A 709 -37.30 32.21 19.18
N ARG A 710 -36.20 32.36 19.91
CA ARG A 710 -34.89 32.68 19.35
C ARG A 710 -34.35 31.58 18.47
N PHE A 711 -34.51 30.31 18.87
CA PHE A 711 -33.94 29.13 18.16
C PHE A 711 -34.98 28.46 17.26
N GLY A 712 -36.23 28.81 17.34
CA GLY A 712 -37.26 28.32 16.44
C GLY A 712 -36.99 28.64 14.96
N PRO A 713 -37.68 27.97 14.04
CA PRO A 713 -37.56 28.27 12.61
C PRO A 713 -37.97 29.74 12.35
N ALA A 714 -37.32 30.38 11.39
CA ALA A 714 -37.72 31.72 10.96
C ALA A 714 -39.17 31.67 10.45
N ALA A 715 -39.95 32.70 10.76
CA ALA A 715 -41.27 32.86 10.18
C ALA A 715 -41.13 32.89 8.65
N ALA A 716 -41.93 32.08 7.94
CA ALA A 716 -41.88 31.90 6.49
C ALA A 716 -42.23 33.23 5.77
#